data_d05489940f2478b513b9ada609fa7120
#
_entry.id   d05489940f2478b513b9ada609fa7120
#
_cell.length_a   1.000
_cell.length_b   1.000
_cell.length_c   1.000
_cell.angle_alpha   90.00
_cell.angle_beta   90.00
_cell.angle_gamma   90.00
#
_symmetry.space_group_name_H-M   'P 1'
#
loop_
_entity.id
_entity.type
_entity.pdbx_description
1 polymer ?
#
loop_
_entity_poly.entity_id
_entity_poly.type
_entity_poly.pdbx_seq_one_letter_code
_entity_poly.pdbx_strand_id
1 'polypeptide(L)'
;MSALGESVVLPDAVLAALTYAQTPLWVYDIDNGRHLWANQSGLRLWRAESLAELCTRDMRLDMSATVAQRLRQYQADFARGTETFSEVWTLYPKGEPVTLQVTFMGLPLADGRMAMLCEGLLAMENTPEAIRSVEALLHTSVMISLYDESGNAIYRNPAARRSAEAGRDAFSQRFIEGADRQRIEAALAAGGEASLITNVRTERGVVAHEVVVRQCHDAVTGQPARLVSETDVSSLLEAESEALFLAQHDVLSGLPNRAMVRVEFDRLLRTAAQPQTASDLQIGMLYIDMDRFKLVNDSLGHAIGDELLIAISERLRRSLVGGEFIARVGGDEFLILAAHPNGGRGWLQEIVNRACAEFRDPVQVGEIFWRVTPSVGIAVYPDDGRDVTTLMRRADLAMYEAKRLGGNGAVWFNMSMDQRLQQRLELERELHDALEKSQFELHYQPRVAVSDNRIVGAEALVRWRHPSRGLIPPREFIPLCEDTGLIKPLGLWIAAEAMRQQARWQVAGIRLPISINISAQQMMAPFFVDAMVALLAEHHRNPQQIELEVTESMLLGPDTDASRTLERLIEAGFRIAIDDFGTGYSNLANLERYRVDTLKIDRSFIVTLDTASPITDLILGMARMLNMKVVAEGVDSPRQLHWLRERGCQEYQGFLHSEPMTADALWQRLGGSGVG
;
A
#
# COMPACT_ATOMS: atom_id res chain seq x y z
N MET A 1 -19.35 53.21 46.82
CA MET A 1 -20.33 53.64 45.79
C MET A 1 -19.66 54.07 44.46
N SER A 2 -18.35 53.96 44.25
CA SER A 2 -17.74 54.57 43.04
C SER A 2 -17.26 53.59 41.95
N ALA A 3 -17.44 52.28 42.07
CA ALA A 3 -16.92 51.35 41.08
C ALA A 3 -17.96 50.86 40.05
N LEU A 4 -19.26 51.08 40.27
CA LEU A 4 -20.31 50.63 39.37
C LEU A 4 -20.82 51.69 38.39
N GLY A 5 -20.69 53.00 38.74
CA GLY A 5 -21.16 54.08 37.89
C GLY A 5 -20.46 54.20 36.52
N GLU A 6 -19.26 53.58 36.38
CA GLU A 6 -18.51 53.61 35.13
C GLU A 6 -18.69 52.34 34.28
N SER A 7 -19.23 51.22 34.85
CA SER A 7 -19.26 49.92 34.18
C SER A 7 -20.65 49.40 33.82
N VAL A 8 -21.74 49.85 34.43
CA VAL A 8 -23.11 49.34 34.23
C VAL A 8 -24.06 50.44 33.85
N VAL A 9 -24.85 50.26 32.79
CA VAL A 9 -25.84 51.27 32.34
C VAL A 9 -27.15 51.13 33.13
N LEU A 10 -27.07 51.33 34.45
CA LEU A 10 -28.26 51.45 35.30
C LEU A 10 -28.26 52.79 36.01
N PRO A 11 -29.42 53.52 36.10
CA PRO A 11 -29.51 54.75 36.87
C PRO A 11 -29.19 54.52 38.34
N ASP A 12 -28.47 55.43 38.97
CA ASP A 12 -28.06 55.36 40.41
C ASP A 12 -29.26 55.10 41.34
N ALA A 13 -30.43 55.61 41.04
CA ALA A 13 -31.66 55.38 41.80
C ALA A 13 -32.12 53.88 41.75
N VAL A 14 -31.88 53.18 40.63
CA VAL A 14 -32.21 51.77 40.48
C VAL A 14 -31.21 50.92 41.27
N LEU A 15 -29.94 51.22 41.16
CA LEU A 15 -28.87 50.55 41.95
C LEU A 15 -29.10 50.71 43.44
N ALA A 16 -29.49 51.91 43.91
CA ALA A 16 -29.84 52.17 45.30
C ALA A 16 -31.04 51.31 45.77
N ALA A 17 -32.08 51.20 44.97
CA ALA A 17 -33.23 50.33 45.26
C ALA A 17 -32.85 48.84 45.34
N LEU A 18 -32.08 48.34 44.37
CA LEU A 18 -31.62 46.96 44.31
C LEU A 18 -30.69 46.62 45.50
N THR A 19 -29.94 47.56 46.05
CA THR A 19 -29.05 47.36 47.21
C THR A 19 -29.81 46.94 48.46
N TYR A 20 -31.05 47.41 48.65
CA TYR A 20 -31.91 47.10 49.80
C TYR A 20 -32.86 45.93 49.59
N ALA A 21 -32.83 45.30 48.35
CA ALA A 21 -33.63 44.13 48.10
C ALA A 21 -33.27 42.99 49.04
N GLN A 22 -34.29 42.27 49.54
CA GLN A 22 -34.09 41.12 50.44
C GLN A 22 -33.62 39.87 49.70
N THR A 23 -33.94 39.76 48.41
CA THR A 23 -33.49 38.68 47.51
C THR A 23 -32.02 38.87 47.19
N PRO A 24 -31.20 37.78 47.20
CA PRO A 24 -29.81 37.84 46.71
C PRO A 24 -29.77 38.23 45.22
N LEU A 25 -29.08 39.34 44.95
CA LEU A 25 -28.86 39.85 43.60
C LEU A 25 -27.34 40.05 43.40
N TRP A 26 -26.86 39.65 42.22
CA TRP A 26 -25.47 39.92 41.84
C TRP A 26 -25.35 40.09 40.32
N VAL A 27 -24.28 40.76 39.90
CA VAL A 27 -23.92 40.95 38.50
C VAL A 27 -22.62 40.19 38.22
N TYR A 28 -22.67 39.35 37.21
CA TYR A 28 -21.55 38.53 36.81
C TYR A 28 -21.09 38.91 35.41
N ASP A 29 -19.78 39.22 35.27
CA ASP A 29 -19.11 39.44 33.99
C ASP A 29 -18.65 38.10 33.43
N ILE A 30 -19.32 37.60 32.41
CA ILE A 30 -19.07 36.29 31.80
C ILE A 30 -17.70 36.27 31.11
N ASP A 31 -17.31 37.38 30.48
CA ASP A 31 -16.05 37.46 29.72
C ASP A 31 -14.83 37.43 30.66
N ASN A 32 -14.91 38.13 31.76
CA ASN A 32 -13.80 38.22 32.74
C ASN A 32 -13.90 37.19 33.86
N GLY A 33 -15.04 36.47 33.99
CA GLY A 33 -15.23 35.47 35.03
C GLY A 33 -15.28 36.04 36.44
N ARG A 34 -15.84 37.26 36.62
CA ARG A 34 -15.81 38.02 37.91
C ARG A 34 -17.17 38.60 38.22
N HIS A 35 -17.42 38.75 39.50
CA HIS A 35 -18.56 39.53 39.92
C HIS A 35 -18.27 41.04 39.78
N LEU A 36 -19.22 41.81 39.28
CA LEU A 36 -19.14 43.27 39.18
C LEU A 36 -19.86 43.95 40.33
N TRP A 37 -20.90 43.34 40.83
CA TRP A 37 -21.73 43.89 41.88
C TRP A 37 -22.55 42.81 42.62
N ALA A 38 -22.90 43.06 43.86
CA ALA A 38 -23.90 42.28 44.61
C ALA A 38 -24.55 43.15 45.67
N ASN A 39 -25.83 42.88 45.94
CA ASN A 39 -26.51 43.50 47.06
C ASN A 39 -26.10 42.82 48.37
N GLN A 40 -26.58 43.35 49.52
CA GLN A 40 -26.26 42.83 50.83
C GLN A 40 -26.61 41.34 51.00
N SER A 41 -27.78 40.90 50.45
CA SER A 41 -28.20 39.50 50.45
C SER A 41 -27.33 38.64 49.52
N GLY A 42 -26.89 39.16 48.38
CA GLY A 42 -25.96 38.52 47.48
C GLY A 42 -24.57 38.34 48.12
N LEU A 43 -24.06 39.37 48.82
CA LEU A 43 -22.79 39.25 49.59
C LEU A 43 -22.88 38.14 50.66
N ARG A 44 -23.99 38.02 51.35
CA ARG A 44 -24.23 36.96 52.34
C ARG A 44 -24.27 35.59 51.67
N LEU A 45 -24.98 35.50 50.53
CA LEU A 45 -25.01 34.26 49.73
C LEU A 45 -23.61 33.81 49.30
N TRP A 46 -22.82 34.74 48.77
CA TRP A 46 -21.44 34.47 48.30
C TRP A 46 -20.42 34.42 49.46
N ARG A 47 -20.88 34.56 50.70
CA ARG A 47 -20.04 34.58 51.92
C ARG A 47 -18.86 35.56 51.77
N ALA A 48 -19.13 36.71 51.17
CA ALA A 48 -18.15 37.76 50.97
C ALA A 48 -18.21 38.81 52.09
N GLU A 49 -17.06 39.21 52.55
CA GLU A 49 -16.96 40.23 53.63
C GLU A 49 -17.25 41.65 53.10
N SER A 50 -16.97 41.85 51.82
CA SER A 50 -17.23 43.11 51.12
C SER A 50 -17.41 42.90 49.63
N LEU A 51 -18.04 43.88 48.95
CA LEU A 51 -18.14 43.91 47.49
C LEU A 51 -16.76 43.89 46.83
N ALA A 52 -15.79 44.62 47.38
CA ALA A 52 -14.42 44.66 46.86
C ALA A 52 -13.77 43.28 46.90
N GLU A 53 -13.92 42.51 47.97
CA GLU A 53 -13.43 41.14 48.09
C GLU A 53 -14.12 40.22 47.06
N LEU A 54 -15.46 40.28 46.89
CA LEU A 54 -16.18 39.46 45.94
C LEU A 54 -15.73 39.70 44.49
N CYS A 55 -15.50 40.96 44.12
CA CYS A 55 -15.09 41.36 42.78
C CYS A 55 -13.65 40.92 42.44
N THR A 56 -12.81 40.59 43.42
CA THR A 56 -11.45 40.10 43.21
C THR A 56 -11.37 38.58 42.94
N ARG A 57 -12.44 37.84 43.24
CA ARG A 57 -12.51 36.39 43.02
C ARG A 57 -12.56 36.08 41.55
N ASP A 58 -11.60 35.19 41.06
CA ASP A 58 -11.68 34.64 39.72
C ASP A 58 -12.49 33.33 39.74
N MET A 59 -13.74 33.41 39.28
CA MET A 59 -14.69 32.30 39.32
C MET A 59 -14.39 31.24 38.26
N ARG A 60 -13.46 31.48 37.35
CA ARG A 60 -13.07 30.51 36.27
C ARG A 60 -12.26 29.33 36.83
N LEU A 61 -11.60 29.53 37.97
CA LEU A 61 -10.76 28.50 38.59
C LEU A 61 -11.56 27.30 39.09
N ASP A 62 -12.80 27.54 39.52
CA ASP A 62 -13.66 26.50 40.09
C ASP A 62 -14.81 26.11 39.10
N MET A 63 -14.79 26.62 37.85
CA MET A 63 -15.82 26.43 36.88
C MET A 63 -15.51 25.28 35.91
N SER A 64 -16.42 24.32 35.76
CA SER A 64 -16.30 23.30 34.74
C SER A 64 -16.40 23.88 33.31
N ALA A 65 -15.77 23.22 32.34
CA ALA A 65 -15.83 23.63 30.92
C ALA A 65 -17.29 23.72 30.40
N THR A 66 -18.15 22.86 30.91
CA THR A 66 -19.58 22.83 30.56
C THR A 66 -20.35 24.05 31.09
N VAL A 67 -20.07 24.44 32.32
CA VAL A 67 -20.67 25.65 32.92
C VAL A 67 -20.18 26.90 32.17
N ALA A 68 -18.88 26.97 31.85
CA ALA A 68 -18.33 28.08 31.08
C ALA A 68 -18.96 28.19 29.68
N GLN A 69 -19.21 27.08 29.00
CA GLN A 69 -19.87 27.05 27.69
C GLN A 69 -21.35 27.52 27.81
N ARG A 70 -22.05 27.12 28.85
CA ARG A 70 -23.43 27.50 29.11
C ARG A 70 -23.59 28.99 29.38
N LEU A 71 -22.68 29.57 30.18
CA LEU A 71 -22.68 31.01 30.44
C LEU A 71 -22.48 31.84 29.17
N ARG A 72 -21.60 31.36 28.26
CA ARG A 72 -21.38 31.98 26.94
C ARG A 72 -22.63 31.88 26.05
N GLN A 73 -23.37 30.79 26.17
CA GLN A 73 -24.63 30.64 25.44
C GLN A 73 -25.67 31.67 25.95
N TYR A 74 -25.86 31.79 27.27
CA TYR A 74 -26.73 32.83 27.81
C TYR A 74 -26.32 34.23 27.36
N GLN A 75 -25.06 34.55 27.34
CA GLN A 75 -24.53 35.80 26.82
C GLN A 75 -24.95 36.06 25.37
N ALA A 76 -24.85 35.04 24.51
CA ALA A 76 -25.26 35.12 23.11
C ALA A 76 -26.80 35.28 22.97
N ASP A 77 -27.56 34.57 23.79
CA ASP A 77 -29.04 34.66 23.79
C ASP A 77 -29.51 36.02 24.29
N PHE A 78 -28.89 36.55 25.33
CA PHE A 78 -29.14 37.92 25.81
C PHE A 78 -28.82 39.01 24.78
N ALA A 79 -27.77 38.82 23.99
CA ALA A 79 -27.40 39.73 22.90
C ALA A 79 -28.40 39.74 21.73
N ARG A 80 -29.18 38.68 21.58
CA ARG A 80 -30.21 38.54 20.53
C ARG A 80 -31.58 39.07 20.92
N GLY A 81 -31.85 39.25 22.19
CA GLY A 81 -33.17 39.71 22.67
C GLY A 81 -33.31 39.64 24.18
N THR A 82 -34.48 39.92 24.68
CA THR A 82 -34.81 40.01 26.12
C THR A 82 -35.24 38.67 26.72
N GLU A 83 -34.46 37.63 26.56
CA GLU A 83 -34.78 36.35 27.19
C GLU A 83 -34.28 36.35 28.65
N THR A 84 -35.19 35.91 29.55
CA THR A 84 -34.91 35.70 30.98
C THR A 84 -34.91 34.19 31.22
N PHE A 85 -33.87 33.64 31.80
CA PHE A 85 -33.80 32.22 32.14
C PHE A 85 -34.00 32.05 33.64
N SER A 86 -34.78 31.08 34.07
CA SER A 86 -34.92 30.74 35.49
C SER A 86 -34.66 29.26 35.67
N GLU A 87 -33.59 28.91 36.37
CA GLU A 87 -33.12 27.55 36.53
C GLU A 87 -32.58 27.27 37.94
N VAL A 88 -32.62 26.02 38.34
CA VAL A 88 -32.01 25.60 39.60
C VAL A 88 -30.50 25.46 39.42
N TRP A 89 -29.71 26.17 40.18
CA TRP A 89 -28.26 26.14 40.17
C TRP A 89 -27.70 25.82 41.54
N THR A 90 -26.66 24.98 41.55
CA THR A 90 -25.84 24.77 42.76
C THR A 90 -24.59 25.66 42.63
N LEU A 91 -24.54 26.68 43.45
CA LEU A 91 -23.38 27.57 43.57
C LEU A 91 -22.48 27.03 44.68
N TYR A 92 -21.20 27.39 44.62
CA TYR A 92 -20.18 26.94 45.59
C TYR A 92 -19.50 28.13 46.28
N PRO A 93 -20.21 28.92 47.11
CA PRO A 93 -19.61 30.01 47.84
C PRO A 93 -18.53 29.53 48.83
N LYS A 94 -17.27 29.89 48.57
CA LYS A 94 -16.11 29.39 49.34
C LYS A 94 -16.02 27.86 49.43
N GLY A 95 -16.46 27.15 48.33
CA GLY A 95 -16.37 25.71 48.24
C GLY A 95 -17.54 24.92 48.81
N GLU A 96 -18.48 25.59 49.47
CA GLU A 96 -19.71 24.92 50.01
C GLU A 96 -20.91 25.04 49.07
N PRO A 97 -21.63 23.92 48.78
CA PRO A 97 -22.74 23.95 47.84
C PRO A 97 -23.96 24.64 48.42
N VAL A 98 -24.57 25.55 47.65
CA VAL A 98 -25.88 26.19 47.94
C VAL A 98 -26.70 26.08 46.69
N THR A 99 -27.89 25.42 46.80
CA THR A 99 -28.80 25.25 45.68
C THR A 99 -29.89 26.29 45.71
N LEU A 100 -30.04 27.01 44.61
CA LEU A 100 -30.96 28.11 44.45
C LEU A 100 -31.70 27.97 43.10
N GLN A 101 -32.93 28.45 43.05
CA GLN A 101 -33.53 28.86 41.80
C GLN A 101 -32.91 30.20 41.40
N VAL A 102 -32.19 30.25 40.29
CA VAL A 102 -31.54 31.49 39.83
C VAL A 102 -32.22 31.97 38.56
N THR A 103 -32.68 33.20 38.58
CA THR A 103 -33.16 33.90 37.40
C THR A 103 -32.04 34.75 36.83
N PHE A 104 -31.74 34.55 35.54
CA PHE A 104 -30.66 35.21 34.79
C PHE A 104 -31.28 36.21 33.81
N MET A 105 -30.74 37.40 33.76
CA MET A 105 -31.14 38.48 32.83
C MET A 105 -29.89 39.11 32.23
N GLY A 106 -29.93 39.42 30.92
CA GLY A 106 -28.87 40.15 30.26
C GLY A 106 -28.76 41.58 30.74
N LEU A 107 -27.58 42.06 31.04
CA LEU A 107 -27.28 43.42 31.48
C LEU A 107 -26.16 44.02 30.60
N PRO A 108 -26.49 44.97 29.71
CA PRO A 108 -25.45 45.59 28.89
C PRO A 108 -24.53 46.47 29.75
N LEU A 109 -23.24 46.36 29.51
CA LEU A 109 -22.17 47.15 30.14
C LEU A 109 -21.87 48.40 29.30
N ALA A 110 -21.27 49.41 29.91
CA ALA A 110 -20.91 50.66 29.24
C ALA A 110 -19.86 50.49 28.14
N ASP A 111 -19.07 49.41 28.18
CA ASP A 111 -18.08 49.04 27.16
C ASP A 111 -18.66 48.19 26.00
N GLY A 112 -19.97 47.96 25.96
CA GLY A 112 -20.67 47.21 24.93
C GLY A 112 -20.72 45.70 25.15
N ARG A 113 -20.08 45.15 26.19
CA ARG A 113 -20.18 43.73 26.55
C ARG A 113 -21.54 43.45 27.25
N MET A 114 -21.91 42.19 27.29
CA MET A 114 -23.13 41.71 27.94
C MET A 114 -22.75 40.97 29.24
N ALA A 115 -23.10 41.52 30.38
CA ALA A 115 -23.04 40.87 31.68
C ALA A 115 -24.36 40.19 32.02
N MET A 116 -24.42 39.50 33.13
CA MET A 116 -25.58 38.78 33.60
C MET A 116 -25.99 39.26 34.98
N LEU A 117 -27.21 39.78 35.13
CA LEU A 117 -27.83 40.01 36.42
C LEU A 117 -28.50 38.72 36.87
N CYS A 118 -28.17 38.31 38.08
CA CYS A 118 -28.66 37.08 38.69
C CYS A 118 -29.50 37.39 39.92
N GLU A 119 -30.66 36.77 40.04
CA GLU A 119 -31.52 36.78 41.21
C GLU A 119 -31.63 35.37 41.78
N GLY A 120 -31.27 35.14 43.03
CA GLY A 120 -31.30 33.83 43.67
C GLY A 120 -32.43 33.70 44.69
N LEU A 121 -33.29 32.71 44.55
CA LEU A 121 -34.31 32.31 45.51
C LEU A 121 -33.92 30.96 46.12
N LEU A 122 -34.00 30.82 47.44
CA LEU A 122 -33.77 29.51 48.10
C LEU A 122 -34.84 28.53 47.59
N ALA A 123 -34.39 27.47 46.93
CA ALA A 123 -35.28 26.44 46.45
C ALA A 123 -35.91 25.71 47.65
N MET A 124 -37.24 25.64 47.69
CA MET A 124 -37.94 24.81 48.69
C MET A 124 -37.65 23.33 48.35
N GLU A 125 -37.06 22.59 49.30
CA GLU A 125 -36.85 21.15 49.39
C GLU A 125 -36.71 20.37 48.07
N ASN A 126 -35.59 20.52 47.38
CA ASN A 126 -35.19 19.54 46.37
C ASN A 126 -34.33 18.47 47.03
N THR A 127 -34.72 17.22 46.92
CA THR A 127 -33.88 16.11 47.36
C THR A 127 -32.57 16.10 46.59
N PRO A 128 -31.45 15.64 47.16
CA PRO A 128 -30.18 15.52 46.43
C PRO A 128 -30.27 14.75 45.12
N GLU A 129 -31.22 13.83 45.00
CA GLU A 129 -31.48 13.04 43.78
C GLU A 129 -32.15 13.89 42.68
N ALA A 130 -33.11 14.76 43.02
CA ALA A 130 -33.74 15.66 42.07
C ALA A 130 -32.72 16.64 41.50
N ILE A 131 -31.82 17.18 42.34
CA ILE A 131 -30.76 18.10 41.91
C ILE A 131 -29.81 17.40 40.96
N ARG A 132 -29.35 16.18 41.29
CA ARG A 132 -28.48 15.37 40.40
C ARG A 132 -29.13 15.04 39.08
N SER A 133 -30.43 14.75 39.07
CA SER A 133 -31.18 14.44 37.85
C SER A 133 -31.27 15.68 36.94
N VAL A 134 -31.54 16.84 37.50
CA VAL A 134 -31.57 18.10 36.74
C VAL A 134 -30.18 18.42 36.18
N GLU A 135 -29.14 18.35 37.01
CA GLU A 135 -27.74 18.57 36.57
C GLU A 135 -27.37 17.61 35.43
N ALA A 136 -27.69 16.32 35.53
CA ALA A 136 -27.45 15.35 34.50
C ALA A 136 -28.09 15.72 33.15
N LEU A 137 -29.36 16.16 33.18
CA LEU A 137 -30.09 16.63 31.99
C LEU A 137 -29.50 17.90 31.38
N LEU A 138 -28.92 18.76 32.20
CA LEU A 138 -28.32 20.02 31.76
C LEU A 138 -26.96 19.82 31.09
N HIS A 139 -26.25 18.79 31.51
CA HIS A 139 -24.87 18.50 31.04
C HIS A 139 -24.77 17.40 30.00
N THR A 140 -25.87 16.71 29.67
CA THR A 140 -25.88 15.70 28.62
C THR A 140 -25.70 16.29 27.24
N SER A 141 -24.99 15.57 26.36
CA SER A 141 -24.93 15.87 24.92
C SER A 141 -26.22 15.44 24.18
N VAL A 142 -27.01 14.57 24.78
CA VAL A 142 -28.32 14.15 24.23
C VAL A 142 -29.26 15.34 24.23
N MET A 143 -29.87 15.61 23.10
CA MET A 143 -30.86 16.66 22.92
C MET A 143 -32.21 16.16 23.44
N ILE A 144 -32.72 16.76 24.50
CA ILE A 144 -33.97 16.35 25.14
C ILE A 144 -34.99 17.49 24.99
N SER A 145 -36.14 17.16 24.41
CA SER A 145 -37.23 18.07 24.19
C SER A 145 -38.54 17.46 24.67
N LEU A 146 -39.41 18.29 25.28
CA LEU A 146 -40.77 17.92 25.65
C LEU A 146 -41.74 18.76 24.81
N TYR A 147 -42.66 18.10 24.16
CA TYR A 147 -43.68 18.73 23.31
C TYR A 147 -45.09 18.44 23.84
N ASP A 148 -45.99 19.39 23.69
CA ASP A 148 -47.43 19.19 23.94
C ASP A 148 -48.10 18.33 22.86
N GLU A 149 -49.35 17.97 23.02
CA GLU A 149 -50.12 17.23 22.00
C GLU A 149 -50.23 17.96 20.66
N SER A 150 -50.18 19.28 20.66
CA SER A 150 -50.21 20.12 19.47
C SER A 150 -48.86 20.16 18.78
N GLY A 151 -47.80 19.62 19.40
CA GLY A 151 -46.43 19.58 18.87
C GLY A 151 -45.63 20.84 19.17
N ASN A 152 -46.08 21.73 20.10
CA ASN A 152 -45.28 22.87 20.52
C ASN A 152 -44.31 22.46 21.63
N ALA A 153 -43.11 23.03 21.61
CA ALA A 153 -42.11 22.72 22.61
C ALA A 153 -42.44 23.32 23.98
N ILE A 154 -42.61 22.49 25.00
CA ILE A 154 -42.77 22.88 26.39
C ILE A 154 -41.43 23.09 27.07
N TYR A 155 -40.45 22.18 26.77
CA TYR A 155 -39.13 22.22 27.36
C TYR A 155 -38.09 21.76 26.36
N ARG A 156 -36.90 22.32 26.44
CA ARG A 156 -35.69 21.87 25.75
C ARG A 156 -34.49 22.00 26.67
N ASN A 157 -33.68 20.97 26.77
CA ASN A 157 -32.41 21.09 27.45
C ASN A 157 -31.39 21.93 26.62
N PRO A 158 -30.26 22.37 27.17
CA PRO A 158 -29.30 23.20 26.45
C PRO A 158 -28.80 22.59 25.15
N ALA A 159 -28.64 21.26 25.06
CA ALA A 159 -28.23 20.58 23.84
C ALA A 159 -29.32 20.73 22.74
N ALA A 160 -30.59 20.51 23.09
CA ALA A 160 -31.68 20.64 22.13
C ALA A 160 -31.89 22.10 21.67
N ARG A 161 -31.69 23.08 22.55
CA ARG A 161 -31.76 24.51 22.18
C ARG A 161 -30.67 24.88 21.15
N ARG A 162 -29.43 24.42 21.36
CA ARG A 162 -28.32 24.67 20.41
C ARG A 162 -28.56 24.04 19.05
N SER A 163 -29.25 22.91 18.99
CA SER A 163 -29.56 22.22 17.75
C SER A 163 -30.76 22.78 17.00
N ALA A 164 -31.64 23.49 17.67
CA ALA A 164 -32.88 23.96 17.05
C ALA A 164 -32.65 25.13 16.09
N GLU A 165 -33.28 25.07 14.92
CA GLU A 165 -33.33 26.19 13.97
C GLU A 165 -34.28 27.29 14.51
N ALA A 166 -33.80 28.53 14.52
CA ALA A 166 -34.59 29.66 15.05
C ALA A 166 -35.93 29.83 14.30
N GLY A 167 -37.01 29.99 15.06
CA GLY A 167 -38.35 30.20 14.51
C GLY A 167 -39.07 28.92 14.03
N ARG A 168 -38.50 27.75 14.28
CA ARG A 168 -39.08 26.43 13.95
C ARG A 168 -39.16 25.55 15.19
N ASP A 169 -40.12 25.88 16.05
CA ASP A 169 -40.26 25.25 17.37
C ASP A 169 -41.19 24.05 17.41
N ALA A 170 -41.96 23.83 16.36
CA ALA A 170 -42.92 22.73 16.32
C ALA A 170 -42.24 21.40 15.99
N PHE A 171 -42.66 20.31 16.66
CA PHE A 171 -42.22 18.95 16.44
C PHE A 171 -42.25 18.55 14.95
N SER A 172 -43.33 18.89 14.24
CA SER A 172 -43.52 18.57 12.82
C SER A 172 -42.51 19.25 11.90
N GLN A 173 -41.89 20.34 12.31
CA GLN A 173 -40.95 21.12 11.51
C GLN A 173 -39.51 20.58 11.66
N ARG A 174 -39.25 19.72 12.64
CA ARG A 174 -37.96 19.12 12.92
C ARG A 174 -37.54 18.14 11.84
N PHE A 175 -38.49 17.35 11.32
CA PHE A 175 -38.24 16.28 10.35
C PHE A 175 -38.27 16.80 8.91
N ILE A 176 -37.41 16.27 8.08
CA ILE A 176 -37.33 16.58 6.64
C ILE A 176 -38.30 15.71 5.86
N GLU A 177 -38.32 14.41 6.16
CA GLU A 177 -39.16 13.43 5.48
C GLU A 177 -40.53 13.31 6.21
N GLY A 178 -41.60 13.57 5.48
CA GLY A 178 -42.95 13.41 6.03
C GLY A 178 -43.30 11.97 6.39
N ALA A 179 -42.67 11.01 5.72
CA ALA A 179 -42.82 9.57 5.98
C ALA A 179 -42.31 9.19 7.38
N ASP A 180 -41.17 9.72 7.80
CA ASP A 180 -40.59 9.42 9.11
C ASP A 180 -41.44 9.97 10.24
N ARG A 181 -42.00 11.18 10.06
CA ARG A 181 -42.99 11.73 10.99
C ARG A 181 -44.20 10.82 11.11
N GLN A 182 -44.74 10.33 9.99
CA GLN A 182 -45.89 9.42 9.98
C GLN A 182 -45.58 8.09 10.70
N ARG A 183 -44.37 7.57 10.53
CA ARG A 183 -43.90 6.36 11.24
C ARG A 183 -43.87 6.58 12.75
N ILE A 184 -43.36 7.72 13.20
CA ILE A 184 -43.36 8.10 14.62
C ILE A 184 -44.79 8.21 15.16
N GLU A 185 -45.67 8.94 14.45
CA GLU A 185 -47.06 9.14 14.86
C GLU A 185 -47.83 7.82 14.92
N ALA A 186 -47.60 6.89 13.97
CA ALA A 186 -48.21 5.57 13.96
C ALA A 186 -47.72 4.70 15.15
N ALA A 187 -46.42 4.73 15.43
CA ALA A 187 -45.86 3.98 16.57
C ALA A 187 -46.37 4.48 17.91
N LEU A 188 -46.48 5.79 18.08
CA LEU A 188 -47.04 6.42 19.28
C LEU A 188 -48.55 6.13 19.45
N ALA A 189 -49.34 6.14 18.37
CA ALA A 189 -50.75 5.79 18.38
C ALA A 189 -51.01 4.33 18.79
N ALA A 190 -50.08 3.44 18.53
CA ALA A 190 -50.10 2.05 18.99
C ALA A 190 -49.68 1.87 20.47
N GLY A 191 -49.41 2.97 21.20
CA GLY A 191 -49.02 2.96 22.61
C GLY A 191 -47.54 2.56 22.83
N GLY A 192 -46.72 2.61 21.78
CA GLY A 192 -45.32 2.24 21.82
C GLY A 192 -44.33 3.41 21.90
N GLU A 193 -43.09 3.08 21.81
CA GLU A 193 -41.97 4.00 21.60
C GLU A 193 -41.58 3.98 20.12
N ALA A 194 -41.24 5.14 19.57
CA ALA A 194 -40.68 5.22 18.23
C ALA A 194 -39.18 5.48 18.33
N SER A 195 -38.39 4.68 17.67
CA SER A 195 -36.93 4.87 17.52
C SER A 195 -36.57 4.73 16.06
N LEU A 196 -35.87 5.73 15.49
CA LEU A 196 -35.38 5.71 14.12
C LEU A 196 -34.21 6.68 13.94
N ILE A 197 -33.36 6.38 12.97
CA ILE A 197 -32.37 7.34 12.46
C ILE A 197 -33.02 8.08 11.31
N THR A 198 -33.02 9.42 11.37
CA THR A 198 -33.64 10.29 10.38
C THR A 198 -32.90 11.61 10.24
N ASN A 199 -33.07 12.25 9.10
CA ASN A 199 -32.53 13.57 8.84
C ASN A 199 -33.40 14.64 9.50
N VAL A 200 -32.80 15.39 10.40
CA VAL A 200 -33.48 16.50 11.11
C VAL A 200 -32.90 17.85 10.72
N ARG A 201 -33.71 18.89 10.84
CA ARG A 201 -33.28 20.27 10.64
C ARG A 201 -32.63 20.80 11.91
N THR A 202 -31.43 21.32 11.77
CA THR A 202 -30.68 21.95 12.85
C THR A 202 -30.20 23.33 12.44
N GLU A 203 -29.70 24.13 13.38
CA GLU A 203 -29.05 25.42 13.10
C GLU A 203 -27.86 25.26 12.12
N ARG A 204 -27.22 24.08 12.11
CA ARG A 204 -26.10 23.76 11.23
C ARG A 204 -26.51 23.19 9.86
N GLY A 205 -27.80 23.11 9.59
CA GLY A 205 -28.37 22.48 8.41
C GLY A 205 -29.01 21.14 8.70
N VAL A 206 -29.00 20.26 7.70
CA VAL A 206 -29.56 18.90 7.77
C VAL A 206 -28.57 17.96 8.37
N VAL A 207 -28.92 17.27 9.47
CA VAL A 207 -28.04 16.37 10.22
C VAL A 207 -28.77 15.06 10.52
N ALA A 208 -28.08 13.94 10.47
CA ALA A 208 -28.64 12.64 10.82
C ALA A 208 -28.68 12.46 12.34
N HIS A 209 -29.88 12.32 12.90
CA HIS A 209 -30.05 12.04 14.31
C HIS A 209 -30.73 10.68 14.53
N GLU A 210 -30.29 9.98 15.56
CA GLU A 210 -31.11 8.94 16.18
C GLU A 210 -32.16 9.65 17.04
N VAL A 211 -33.43 9.44 16.71
CA VAL A 211 -34.57 10.09 17.35
C VAL A 211 -35.41 9.04 18.07
N VAL A 212 -35.58 9.21 19.37
CA VAL A 212 -36.45 8.36 20.19
C VAL A 212 -37.58 9.21 20.76
N VAL A 213 -38.80 8.80 20.49
CA VAL A 213 -40.00 9.52 20.94
C VAL A 213 -40.85 8.62 21.82
N ARG A 214 -41.21 9.13 22.99
CA ARG A 214 -42.06 8.44 23.97
C ARG A 214 -43.22 9.30 24.38
N GLN A 215 -44.42 8.70 24.64
CA GLN A 215 -45.51 9.37 25.30
C GLN A 215 -45.24 9.49 26.79
N CYS A 216 -45.54 10.65 27.37
CA CYS A 216 -45.43 10.91 28.79
C CYS A 216 -46.51 11.91 29.21
N HIS A 217 -46.48 12.36 30.46
CA HIS A 217 -47.29 13.48 30.95
C HIS A 217 -46.37 14.61 31.41
N ASP A 218 -46.72 15.82 31.10
CA ASP A 218 -46.02 16.98 31.63
C ASP A 218 -46.19 17.03 33.15
N ALA A 219 -45.09 17.02 33.87
CA ALA A 219 -45.07 16.97 35.34
C ALA A 219 -45.68 18.24 35.99
N VAL A 220 -45.78 19.34 35.25
CA VAL A 220 -46.34 20.62 35.76
C VAL A 220 -47.84 20.71 35.56
N THR A 221 -48.33 20.34 34.38
CA THR A 221 -49.73 20.50 34.00
C THR A 221 -50.55 19.20 34.09
N GLY A 222 -49.90 18.06 34.17
CA GLY A 222 -50.54 16.74 34.12
C GLY A 222 -51.09 16.36 32.74
N GLN A 223 -50.92 17.21 31.72
CA GLN A 223 -51.41 16.96 30.38
C GLN A 223 -50.51 15.95 29.61
N PRO A 224 -51.06 15.23 28.62
CA PRO A 224 -50.28 14.38 27.76
C PRO A 224 -49.20 15.18 27.01
N ALA A 225 -48.00 14.59 26.92
CA ALA A 225 -46.85 15.20 26.29
C ALA A 225 -45.99 14.14 25.57
N ARG A 226 -45.08 14.59 24.73
CA ARG A 226 -44.13 13.76 23.98
C ARG A 226 -42.69 14.08 24.40
N LEU A 227 -42.02 13.12 24.99
CA LEU A 227 -40.58 13.24 25.27
C LEU A 227 -39.82 12.79 24.06
N VAL A 228 -38.96 13.67 23.54
CA VAL A 228 -38.09 13.42 22.39
C VAL A 228 -36.64 13.49 22.84
N SER A 229 -35.88 12.42 22.62
CA SER A 229 -34.45 12.42 22.77
C SER A 229 -33.79 12.25 21.38
N GLU A 230 -32.84 13.11 21.08
CA GLU A 230 -32.09 13.08 19.81
C GLU A 230 -30.60 13.01 20.09
N THR A 231 -29.89 12.18 19.32
CA THR A 231 -28.44 12.08 19.34
C THR A 231 -27.94 12.28 17.92
N ASP A 232 -27.00 13.21 17.72
CA ASP A 232 -26.30 13.36 16.44
C ASP A 232 -25.43 12.14 16.17
N VAL A 233 -25.77 11.39 15.13
CA VAL A 233 -25.08 10.16 14.72
C VAL A 233 -24.30 10.33 13.41
N SER A 234 -24.18 11.56 12.90
CA SER A 234 -23.54 11.82 11.61
C SER A 234 -22.11 11.32 11.56
N SER A 235 -21.32 11.62 12.59
CA SER A 235 -19.92 11.15 12.66
C SER A 235 -19.81 9.62 12.78
N LEU A 236 -20.78 8.97 13.42
CA LEU A 236 -20.84 7.52 13.53
C LEU A 236 -21.15 6.89 12.16
N LEU A 237 -22.15 7.43 11.44
CA LEU A 237 -22.52 6.94 10.11
C LEU A 237 -21.40 7.20 9.07
N GLU A 238 -20.71 8.34 9.15
CA GLU A 238 -19.55 8.65 8.33
C GLU A 238 -18.41 7.66 8.60
N ALA A 239 -18.09 7.43 9.88
CA ALA A 239 -17.05 6.48 10.28
C ALA A 239 -17.43 5.03 9.89
N GLU A 240 -18.69 4.64 10.00
CA GLU A 240 -19.17 3.32 9.57
C GLU A 240 -19.06 3.18 8.04
N SER A 241 -19.46 4.20 7.30
CA SER A 241 -19.36 4.24 5.83
C SER A 241 -17.88 4.19 5.38
N GLU A 242 -17.02 4.96 6.03
CA GLU A 242 -15.58 4.94 5.76
C GLU A 242 -14.96 3.58 6.11
N ALA A 243 -15.30 3.01 7.27
CA ALA A 243 -14.83 1.68 7.67
C ALA A 243 -15.29 0.61 6.67
N LEU A 244 -16.53 0.67 6.19
CA LEU A 244 -17.05 -0.25 5.18
C LEU A 244 -16.32 -0.07 3.85
N PHE A 245 -16.07 1.17 3.44
CA PHE A 245 -15.30 1.46 2.23
C PHE A 245 -13.87 0.90 2.34
N LEU A 246 -13.17 1.15 3.44
CA LEU A 246 -11.82 0.63 3.70
C LEU A 246 -11.77 -0.91 3.76
N ALA A 247 -12.83 -1.54 4.28
CA ALA A 247 -12.93 -3.00 4.31
C ALA A 247 -13.11 -3.63 2.92
N GLN A 248 -13.61 -2.87 1.94
CA GLN A 248 -13.98 -3.35 0.62
C GLN A 248 -13.13 -2.81 -0.53
N HIS A 249 -12.42 -1.70 -0.34
CA HIS A 249 -11.68 -1.02 -1.39
C HIS A 249 -10.21 -0.79 -1.00
N ASP A 250 -9.38 -0.67 -2.00
CA ASP A 250 -8.00 -0.21 -1.87
C ASP A 250 -7.97 1.32 -1.82
N VAL A 251 -7.35 1.87 -0.78
CA VAL A 251 -7.36 3.32 -0.48
C VAL A 251 -6.70 4.14 -1.57
N LEU A 252 -5.63 3.61 -2.18
CA LEU A 252 -4.85 4.34 -3.17
C LEU A 252 -5.58 4.43 -4.51
N SER A 253 -6.06 3.29 -5.01
CA SER A 253 -6.65 3.19 -6.35
C SER A 253 -8.17 3.40 -6.38
N GLY A 254 -8.85 3.29 -5.23
CA GLY A 254 -10.30 3.27 -5.14
C GLY A 254 -10.96 2.03 -5.75
N LEU A 255 -10.18 1.07 -6.25
CA LEU A 255 -10.69 -0.20 -6.75
C LEU A 255 -11.11 -1.11 -5.59
N PRO A 256 -12.02 -2.07 -5.82
CA PRO A 256 -12.26 -3.16 -4.90
C PRO A 256 -10.95 -3.82 -4.45
N ASN A 257 -10.89 -4.19 -3.17
CA ASN A 257 -9.72 -4.87 -2.62
C ASN A 257 -9.83 -6.40 -2.73
N ARG A 258 -8.82 -7.12 -2.20
CA ARG A 258 -8.77 -8.59 -2.20
C ARG A 258 -10.00 -9.24 -1.54
N ALA A 259 -10.61 -8.61 -0.53
CA ALA A 259 -11.79 -9.16 0.15
C ALA A 259 -13.00 -9.20 -0.78
N MET A 260 -13.16 -8.16 -1.62
CA MET A 260 -14.26 -8.08 -2.58
C MET A 260 -14.15 -9.08 -3.72
N VAL A 261 -12.96 -9.57 -4.06
CA VAL A 261 -12.79 -10.64 -5.07
C VAL A 261 -13.61 -11.89 -4.68
N ARG A 262 -13.59 -12.27 -3.40
CA ARG A 262 -14.37 -13.41 -2.91
C ARG A 262 -15.87 -13.15 -3.00
N VAL A 263 -16.31 -11.98 -2.57
CA VAL A 263 -17.72 -11.58 -2.60
C VAL A 263 -18.25 -11.61 -4.02
N GLU A 264 -17.48 -11.07 -4.96
CA GLU A 264 -17.85 -11.01 -6.36
C GLU A 264 -17.86 -12.42 -7.02
N PHE A 265 -16.85 -13.23 -6.73
CA PHE A 265 -16.82 -14.62 -7.22
C PHE A 265 -18.05 -15.41 -6.75
N ASP A 266 -18.41 -15.31 -5.47
CA ASP A 266 -19.62 -15.96 -4.92
C ASP A 266 -20.91 -15.38 -5.52
N ARG A 267 -20.93 -14.09 -5.87
CA ARG A 267 -22.05 -13.45 -6.58
C ARG A 267 -22.20 -14.04 -7.99
N LEU A 268 -21.10 -14.15 -8.73
CA LEU A 268 -21.10 -14.74 -10.08
C LEU A 268 -21.58 -16.19 -10.06
N LEU A 269 -21.14 -17.00 -9.11
CA LEU A 269 -21.61 -18.38 -8.94
C LEU A 269 -23.12 -18.45 -8.66
N ARG A 270 -23.64 -17.59 -7.77
CA ARG A 270 -25.07 -17.57 -7.43
C ARG A 270 -25.94 -17.11 -8.60
N THR A 271 -25.48 -16.16 -9.39
CA THR A 271 -26.22 -15.68 -10.58
C THR A 271 -26.37 -16.78 -11.62
N ALA A 272 -25.38 -17.65 -11.72
CA ALA A 272 -25.38 -18.77 -12.64
C ALA A 272 -26.16 -20.02 -12.14
N ALA A 273 -26.42 -20.11 -10.83
CA ALA A 273 -27.17 -21.22 -10.26
C ALA A 273 -28.69 -21.17 -10.58
N GLN A 274 -29.14 -20.20 -11.38
CA GLN A 274 -30.52 -20.17 -11.88
C GLN A 274 -30.73 -21.30 -12.92
N PRO A 275 -31.88 -22.02 -12.89
CA PRO A 275 -32.08 -23.28 -13.61
C PRO A 275 -31.92 -23.23 -15.16
N GLN A 276 -31.80 -22.04 -15.71
CA GLN A 276 -31.69 -21.83 -17.16
C GLN A 276 -30.26 -21.68 -17.70
N THR A 277 -29.24 -21.54 -16.81
CA THR A 277 -27.85 -21.26 -17.20
C THR A 277 -26.81 -22.16 -16.51
N ALA A 278 -27.26 -23.18 -15.77
CA ALA A 278 -26.43 -23.89 -14.78
C ALA A 278 -25.38 -24.87 -15.33
N SER A 279 -25.39 -25.21 -16.63
CA SER A 279 -24.52 -26.32 -17.10
C SER A 279 -23.14 -25.92 -17.60
N ASP A 280 -22.90 -24.66 -18.03
CA ASP A 280 -21.69 -24.31 -18.77
C ASP A 280 -21.05 -22.93 -18.33
N LEU A 281 -21.30 -22.47 -17.10
CA LEU A 281 -20.66 -21.26 -16.60
C LEU A 281 -19.15 -21.41 -16.53
N GLN A 282 -18.44 -20.53 -17.19
CA GLN A 282 -17.02 -20.30 -16.99
C GLN A 282 -16.77 -18.94 -16.31
N ILE A 283 -15.89 -18.91 -15.31
CA ILE A 283 -15.39 -17.67 -14.71
C ILE A 283 -13.90 -17.63 -14.98
N GLY A 284 -13.48 -16.65 -15.77
CA GLY A 284 -12.07 -16.36 -15.98
C GLY A 284 -11.53 -15.46 -14.87
N MET A 285 -10.35 -15.78 -14.39
CA MET A 285 -9.58 -14.99 -13.44
C MET A 285 -8.24 -14.63 -14.07
N LEU A 286 -7.98 -13.34 -14.21
CA LEU A 286 -6.72 -12.80 -14.69
C LEU A 286 -6.00 -12.18 -13.48
N TYR A 287 -4.80 -12.66 -13.18
CA TYR A 287 -3.90 -12.05 -12.21
C TYR A 287 -2.83 -11.27 -12.96
N ILE A 288 -2.72 -9.99 -12.69
CA ILE A 288 -1.89 -9.04 -13.45
C ILE A 288 -0.90 -8.39 -12.47
N ASP A 289 0.37 -8.37 -12.84
CA ASP A 289 1.43 -7.71 -12.09
C ASP A 289 2.25 -6.83 -13.06
N MET A 290 2.77 -5.72 -12.56
CA MET A 290 3.57 -4.80 -13.35
C MET A 290 5.06 -5.17 -13.30
N ASP A 291 5.62 -5.49 -14.47
CA ASP A 291 7.03 -5.83 -14.57
C ASP A 291 7.93 -4.68 -14.08
N ARG A 292 8.89 -5.01 -13.22
CA ARG A 292 9.91 -4.08 -12.69
C ARG A 292 9.37 -2.86 -11.94
N PHE A 293 8.15 -2.91 -11.40
CA PHE A 293 7.57 -1.79 -10.64
C PHE A 293 8.44 -1.36 -9.45
N LYS A 294 9.11 -2.32 -8.80
CA LYS A 294 10.07 -2.01 -7.73
C LYS A 294 11.17 -1.06 -8.19
N LEU A 295 11.66 -1.20 -9.43
CA LEU A 295 12.67 -0.30 -9.98
C LEU A 295 12.17 1.14 -10.11
N VAL A 296 10.88 1.33 -10.41
CA VAL A 296 10.24 2.65 -10.44
C VAL A 296 10.28 3.28 -9.04
N ASN A 297 9.86 2.52 -8.02
CA ASN A 297 9.89 2.99 -6.64
C ASN A 297 11.31 3.31 -6.16
N ASP A 298 12.28 2.44 -6.46
CA ASP A 298 13.67 2.60 -6.04
C ASP A 298 14.35 3.79 -6.75
N SER A 299 13.95 4.09 -7.99
CA SER A 299 14.58 5.16 -8.79
C SER A 299 13.91 6.52 -8.62
N LEU A 300 12.58 6.59 -8.48
CA LEU A 300 11.78 7.82 -8.52
C LEU A 300 11.04 8.10 -7.21
N GLY A 301 11.07 7.17 -6.27
CA GLY A 301 10.37 7.26 -5.00
C GLY A 301 8.92 6.77 -5.05
N HIS A 302 8.40 6.42 -3.87
CA HIS A 302 7.06 5.82 -3.70
C HIS A 302 5.92 6.73 -4.18
N ALA A 303 6.05 8.06 -4.06
CA ALA A 303 5.01 8.99 -4.49
C ALA A 303 4.71 8.88 -5.99
N ILE A 304 5.75 8.77 -6.82
CA ILE A 304 5.60 8.58 -8.28
C ILE A 304 5.06 7.17 -8.58
N GLY A 305 5.49 6.16 -7.82
CA GLY A 305 4.92 4.82 -7.90
C GLY A 305 3.41 4.79 -7.62
N ASP A 306 2.96 5.53 -6.61
CA ASP A 306 1.55 5.64 -6.26
C ASP A 306 0.73 6.32 -7.36
N GLU A 307 1.23 7.42 -7.96
CA GLU A 307 0.58 8.08 -9.10
C GLU A 307 0.51 7.14 -10.32
N LEU A 308 1.54 6.36 -10.57
CA LEU A 308 1.57 5.35 -11.63
C LEU A 308 0.50 4.27 -11.40
N LEU A 309 0.37 3.79 -10.17
CA LEU A 309 -0.66 2.80 -9.78
C LEU A 309 -2.07 3.34 -9.99
N ILE A 310 -2.33 4.60 -9.62
CA ILE A 310 -3.62 5.26 -9.85
C ILE A 310 -3.92 5.34 -11.35
N ALA A 311 -2.97 5.78 -12.16
CA ALA A 311 -3.14 5.91 -13.60
C ALA A 311 -3.40 4.56 -14.30
N ILE A 312 -2.69 3.50 -13.90
CA ILE A 312 -2.91 2.14 -14.41
C ILE A 312 -4.29 1.59 -13.97
N SER A 313 -4.67 1.84 -12.72
CA SER A 313 -5.99 1.44 -12.20
C SER A 313 -7.12 2.02 -13.05
N GLU A 314 -7.01 3.28 -13.42
CA GLU A 314 -7.99 3.94 -14.28
C GLU A 314 -7.98 3.41 -15.71
N ARG A 315 -6.80 3.11 -16.28
CA ARG A 315 -6.68 2.50 -17.61
C ARG A 315 -7.33 1.12 -17.63
N LEU A 316 -6.97 0.26 -16.71
CA LEU A 316 -7.55 -1.09 -16.60
C LEU A 316 -9.07 -1.04 -16.41
N ARG A 317 -9.57 -0.13 -15.56
CA ARG A 317 -11.02 0.04 -15.37
C ARG A 317 -11.74 0.44 -16.66
N ARG A 318 -11.11 1.28 -17.52
CA ARG A 318 -11.67 1.68 -18.81
C ARG A 318 -11.69 0.55 -19.85
N SER A 319 -10.78 -0.43 -19.74
CA SER A 319 -10.72 -1.59 -20.63
C SER A 319 -11.87 -2.58 -20.41
N LEU A 320 -12.59 -2.46 -19.30
CA LEU A 320 -13.70 -3.36 -18.93
C LEU A 320 -15.01 -2.88 -19.58
N VAL A 321 -15.59 -3.69 -20.44
CA VAL A 321 -16.74 -3.32 -21.29
C VAL A 321 -17.98 -4.17 -21.03
N GLY A 322 -17.83 -5.36 -20.48
CA GLY A 322 -18.86 -6.38 -20.41
C GLY A 322 -19.38 -6.73 -19.01
N GLY A 323 -19.13 -5.89 -18.01
CA GLY A 323 -19.50 -6.20 -16.63
C GLY A 323 -18.43 -7.03 -15.92
N GLU A 324 -17.21 -7.02 -16.44
CA GLU A 324 -16.05 -7.58 -15.77
C GLU A 324 -15.77 -6.80 -14.47
N PHE A 325 -15.34 -7.52 -13.45
CA PHE A 325 -14.94 -6.96 -12.15
C PHE A 325 -13.42 -6.81 -12.09
N ILE A 326 -12.93 -5.71 -11.55
CA ILE A 326 -11.51 -5.49 -11.27
C ILE A 326 -11.28 -5.19 -9.81
N ALA A 327 -10.19 -5.70 -9.26
CA ALA A 327 -9.70 -5.42 -7.92
C ALA A 327 -8.19 -5.16 -7.93
N ARG A 328 -7.71 -4.39 -6.96
CA ARG A 328 -6.29 -4.33 -6.61
C ARG A 328 -6.06 -5.21 -5.39
N VAL A 329 -5.19 -6.21 -5.53
CA VAL A 329 -4.98 -7.25 -4.52
C VAL A 329 -3.91 -6.85 -3.51
N GLY A 330 -2.93 -6.06 -3.95
CA GLY A 330 -1.85 -5.49 -3.14
C GLY A 330 -0.68 -5.05 -4.01
N GLY A 331 0.15 -4.13 -3.54
CA GLY A 331 1.31 -3.66 -4.28
C GLY A 331 0.97 -3.21 -5.71
N ASP A 332 1.59 -3.84 -6.69
CA ASP A 332 1.40 -3.65 -8.13
C ASP A 332 0.54 -4.74 -8.78
N GLU A 333 -0.20 -5.50 -7.97
CA GLU A 333 -1.02 -6.63 -8.39
C GLU A 333 -2.49 -6.25 -8.57
N PHE A 334 -3.04 -6.60 -9.74
CA PHE A 334 -4.45 -6.43 -10.08
C PHE A 334 -5.09 -7.78 -10.40
N LEU A 335 -6.39 -7.87 -10.22
CA LEU A 335 -7.16 -9.05 -10.54
C LEU A 335 -8.42 -8.68 -11.31
N ILE A 336 -8.68 -9.35 -12.44
CA ILE A 336 -9.91 -9.20 -13.20
C ILE A 336 -10.69 -10.51 -13.09
N LEU A 337 -11.98 -10.41 -12.75
CA LEU A 337 -12.94 -11.51 -12.86
C LEU A 337 -13.93 -11.24 -14.00
N ALA A 338 -14.18 -12.24 -14.78
CA ALA A 338 -15.17 -12.19 -15.83
C ALA A 338 -15.95 -13.51 -15.89
N ALA A 339 -17.24 -13.46 -16.13
CA ALA A 339 -18.09 -14.65 -16.22
C ALA A 339 -18.81 -14.70 -17.57
N HIS A 340 -18.87 -15.88 -18.17
CA HIS A 340 -19.58 -16.09 -19.42
C HIS A 340 -20.26 -17.48 -19.46
N PRO A 341 -21.54 -17.57 -19.78
CA PRO A 341 -22.17 -18.85 -20.11
C PRO A 341 -21.59 -19.32 -21.43
N ASN A 342 -21.02 -20.52 -21.47
CA ASN A 342 -20.40 -21.11 -22.69
C ASN A 342 -19.19 -20.32 -23.25
N GLY A 343 -18.44 -19.60 -22.39
CA GLY A 343 -17.25 -18.84 -22.77
C GLY A 343 -16.08 -19.78 -23.03
N GLY A 344 -15.59 -19.90 -24.23
CA GLY A 344 -14.36 -20.63 -24.54
C GLY A 344 -13.12 -19.77 -24.27
N ARG A 345 -11.91 -20.33 -24.45
CA ARG A 345 -10.64 -19.61 -24.32
C ARG A 345 -10.57 -18.32 -25.16
N GLY A 346 -11.23 -18.27 -26.30
CA GLY A 346 -11.24 -17.10 -27.18
C GLY A 346 -11.87 -15.86 -26.53
N TRP A 347 -13.00 -16.02 -25.84
CA TRP A 347 -13.63 -14.92 -25.10
C TRP A 347 -12.70 -14.32 -24.04
N LEU A 348 -12.08 -15.16 -23.24
CA LEU A 348 -11.20 -14.69 -22.19
C LEU A 348 -9.91 -14.08 -22.77
N GLN A 349 -9.44 -14.59 -23.92
CA GLN A 349 -8.29 -14.01 -24.64
C GLN A 349 -8.57 -12.57 -25.11
N GLU A 350 -9.81 -12.25 -25.48
CA GLU A 350 -10.20 -10.88 -25.84
C GLU A 350 -10.08 -9.93 -24.63
N ILE A 351 -10.49 -10.38 -23.45
CA ILE A 351 -10.32 -9.59 -22.21
C ILE A 351 -8.84 -9.38 -21.90
N VAL A 352 -8.03 -10.43 -22.00
CA VAL A 352 -6.57 -10.35 -21.84
C VAL A 352 -5.98 -9.35 -22.81
N ASN A 353 -6.35 -9.42 -24.09
CA ASN A 353 -5.82 -8.52 -25.11
C ASN A 353 -6.20 -7.06 -24.84
N ARG A 354 -7.44 -6.81 -24.39
CA ARG A 354 -7.87 -5.45 -24.00
C ARG A 354 -7.08 -4.95 -22.80
N ALA A 355 -6.96 -5.75 -21.75
CA ALA A 355 -6.20 -5.37 -20.55
C ALA A 355 -4.72 -5.10 -20.88
N CYS A 356 -4.07 -5.97 -21.68
CA CYS A 356 -2.68 -5.78 -22.10
C CYS A 356 -2.50 -4.57 -23.04
N ALA A 357 -3.52 -4.22 -23.82
CA ALA A 357 -3.45 -3.06 -24.71
C ALA A 357 -3.29 -1.74 -23.94
N GLU A 358 -3.81 -1.65 -22.73
CA GLU A 358 -3.69 -0.47 -21.87
C GLU A 358 -2.24 -0.18 -21.40
N PHE A 359 -1.35 -1.15 -21.55
CA PHE A 359 0.07 -0.99 -21.24
C PHE A 359 0.95 -0.68 -22.46
N ARG A 360 0.39 -0.64 -23.69
CA ARG A 360 1.17 -0.37 -24.90
C ARG A 360 1.71 1.03 -24.94
N ASP A 361 0.89 2.00 -24.54
CA ASP A 361 1.27 3.41 -24.53
C ASP A 361 1.88 3.77 -23.18
N PRO A 362 2.94 4.57 -23.18
CA PRO A 362 3.54 5.05 -21.94
C PRO A 362 2.51 5.71 -21.03
N VAL A 363 2.69 5.54 -19.73
CA VAL A 363 1.87 6.19 -18.70
C VAL A 363 2.53 7.52 -18.36
N GLN A 364 1.76 8.59 -18.45
CA GLN A 364 2.23 9.91 -18.01
C GLN A 364 2.00 10.04 -16.50
N VAL A 365 3.07 10.35 -15.78
CA VAL A 365 3.06 10.66 -14.36
C VAL A 365 3.81 11.96 -14.16
N GLY A 366 3.10 13.04 -13.83
CA GLY A 366 3.64 14.39 -13.87
C GLY A 366 4.15 14.77 -15.27
N GLU A 367 5.43 15.12 -15.38
CA GLU A 367 6.09 15.44 -16.66
C GLU A 367 6.81 14.24 -17.31
N ILE A 368 6.81 13.07 -16.67
CA ILE A 368 7.55 11.89 -17.12
C ILE A 368 6.60 10.89 -17.81
N PHE A 369 7.07 10.32 -18.93
CA PHE A 369 6.40 9.22 -19.61
C PHE A 369 7.09 7.91 -19.27
N TRP A 370 6.36 7.00 -18.62
CA TRP A 370 6.90 5.73 -18.17
C TRP A 370 6.29 4.55 -18.93
N ARG A 371 7.13 3.67 -19.45
CA ARG A 371 6.67 2.44 -20.12
C ARG A 371 6.69 1.29 -19.12
N VAL A 372 5.51 0.76 -18.82
CA VAL A 372 5.30 -0.42 -17.96
C VAL A 372 4.78 -1.55 -18.81
N THR A 373 5.18 -2.77 -18.50
CA THR A 373 4.65 -3.97 -19.14
C THR A 373 3.95 -4.85 -18.12
N PRO A 374 2.87 -5.57 -18.50
CA PRO A 374 2.18 -6.47 -17.60
C PRO A 374 2.64 -7.91 -17.76
N SER A 375 2.73 -8.65 -16.67
CA SER A 375 2.73 -10.11 -16.66
C SER A 375 1.35 -10.59 -16.19
N VAL A 376 0.70 -11.43 -16.99
CA VAL A 376 -0.68 -11.86 -16.76
C VAL A 376 -0.76 -13.38 -16.62
N GLY A 377 -1.34 -13.85 -15.53
CA GLY A 377 -1.67 -15.25 -15.33
C GLY A 377 -3.17 -15.48 -15.41
N ILE A 378 -3.58 -16.56 -16.06
CA ILE A 378 -4.98 -16.84 -16.35
C ILE A 378 -5.36 -18.21 -15.78
N ALA A 379 -6.46 -18.25 -15.00
CA ALA A 379 -7.08 -19.47 -14.52
C ALA A 379 -8.59 -19.43 -14.76
N VAL A 380 -9.21 -20.59 -14.98
CA VAL A 380 -10.62 -20.71 -15.38
C VAL A 380 -11.36 -21.66 -14.45
N TYR A 381 -12.49 -21.20 -13.91
CA TYR A 381 -13.47 -22.05 -13.24
C TYR A 381 -14.36 -22.74 -14.30
N PRO A 382 -14.70 -24.03 -14.13
CA PRO A 382 -14.30 -24.94 -13.05
C PRO A 382 -12.99 -25.70 -13.32
N ASP A 383 -12.39 -25.57 -14.52
CA ASP A 383 -11.31 -26.40 -15.01
C ASP A 383 -10.04 -26.29 -14.16
N ASP A 384 -9.68 -25.06 -13.80
CA ASP A 384 -8.49 -24.75 -13.00
C ASP A 384 -8.78 -24.58 -11.51
N GLY A 385 -9.99 -24.82 -11.04
CA GLY A 385 -10.36 -24.72 -9.63
C GLY A 385 -11.83 -24.50 -9.41
N ARG A 386 -12.33 -24.93 -8.25
CA ARG A 386 -13.75 -24.80 -7.91
C ARG A 386 -14.02 -23.78 -6.80
N ASP A 387 -13.00 -23.15 -6.30
CA ASP A 387 -13.07 -22.08 -5.28
C ASP A 387 -12.12 -20.94 -5.64
N VAL A 388 -12.43 -19.76 -5.12
CA VAL A 388 -11.69 -18.53 -5.40
C VAL A 388 -10.22 -18.61 -4.98
N THR A 389 -9.92 -19.26 -3.87
CA THR A 389 -8.57 -19.37 -3.32
C THR A 389 -7.67 -20.20 -4.22
N THR A 390 -8.19 -21.33 -4.71
CA THR A 390 -7.48 -22.19 -5.66
C THR A 390 -7.25 -21.48 -6.98
N LEU A 391 -8.27 -20.78 -7.51
CA LEU A 391 -8.13 -20.03 -8.77
C LEU A 391 -7.13 -18.88 -8.64
N MET A 392 -7.19 -18.10 -7.55
CA MET A 392 -6.22 -17.03 -7.31
C MET A 392 -4.79 -17.57 -7.28
N ARG A 393 -4.54 -18.63 -6.51
CA ARG A 393 -3.22 -19.26 -6.43
C ARG A 393 -2.74 -19.76 -7.80
N ARG A 394 -3.63 -20.32 -8.63
CA ARG A 394 -3.29 -20.85 -9.94
C ARG A 394 -3.08 -19.76 -10.98
N ALA A 395 -3.87 -18.68 -10.92
CA ALA A 395 -3.65 -17.51 -11.75
C ALA A 395 -2.33 -16.79 -11.39
N ASP A 396 -2.03 -16.64 -10.10
CA ASP A 396 -0.75 -16.10 -9.62
C ASP A 396 0.44 -16.94 -10.10
N LEU A 397 0.34 -18.27 -10.00
CA LEU A 397 1.37 -19.17 -10.51
C LEU A 397 1.60 -19.02 -12.03
N ALA A 398 0.55 -18.86 -12.79
CA ALA A 398 0.64 -18.61 -14.24
C ALA A 398 1.25 -17.23 -14.54
N MET A 399 0.93 -16.20 -13.75
CA MET A 399 1.52 -14.87 -13.83
C MET A 399 3.03 -14.90 -13.53
N TYR A 400 3.42 -15.62 -12.48
CA TYR A 400 4.83 -15.83 -12.18
C TYR A 400 5.58 -16.51 -13.33
N GLU A 401 4.95 -17.50 -14.01
CA GLU A 401 5.51 -18.12 -15.20
C GLU A 401 5.64 -17.12 -16.36
N ALA A 402 4.70 -16.20 -16.54
CA ALA A 402 4.81 -15.11 -17.51
C ALA A 402 6.04 -14.22 -17.22
N LYS A 403 6.27 -13.84 -15.97
CA LYS A 403 7.48 -13.10 -15.56
C LYS A 403 8.77 -13.88 -15.89
N ARG A 404 8.79 -15.17 -15.60
CA ARG A 404 9.94 -16.04 -15.84
C ARG A 404 10.27 -16.17 -17.33
N LEU A 405 9.28 -16.10 -18.21
CA LEU A 405 9.46 -16.12 -19.65
C LEU A 405 9.92 -14.78 -20.25
N GLY A 406 10.17 -13.77 -19.41
CA GLY A 406 10.67 -12.46 -19.82
C GLY A 406 9.70 -11.31 -19.60
N GLY A 407 8.55 -11.59 -18.99
CA GLY A 407 7.49 -10.59 -18.75
C GLY A 407 6.74 -10.17 -20.01
N ASN A 408 5.95 -9.11 -19.92
CA ASN A 408 5.17 -8.52 -21.04
C ASN A 408 4.34 -9.54 -21.81
N GLY A 409 3.62 -10.40 -21.10
CA GLY A 409 2.86 -11.47 -21.72
C GLY A 409 1.83 -12.10 -20.81
N ALA A 410 1.01 -12.98 -21.41
CA ALA A 410 -0.02 -13.69 -20.70
C ALA A 410 0.18 -15.21 -20.80
N VAL A 411 0.02 -15.90 -19.68
CA VAL A 411 0.19 -17.35 -19.58
C VAL A 411 -1.05 -17.96 -18.95
N TRP A 412 -1.54 -19.04 -19.59
CA TRP A 412 -2.64 -19.85 -19.05
C TRP A 412 -2.09 -20.88 -18.07
N PHE A 413 -2.78 -21.01 -16.95
CA PHE A 413 -2.44 -22.06 -15.98
C PHE A 413 -2.48 -23.44 -16.65
N ASN A 414 -1.58 -24.30 -16.27
CA ASN A 414 -1.63 -25.73 -16.54
C ASN A 414 -1.06 -26.50 -15.34
N MET A 415 -1.51 -27.73 -15.16
CA MET A 415 -1.15 -28.55 -14.00
C MET A 415 0.37 -28.81 -13.85
N SER A 416 1.13 -28.73 -14.95
CA SER A 416 2.59 -28.90 -14.88
C SER A 416 3.30 -27.74 -14.16
N MET A 417 2.64 -26.58 -14.02
CA MET A 417 3.19 -25.45 -13.29
C MET A 417 3.23 -25.71 -11.78
N ASP A 418 2.17 -26.30 -11.22
CA ASP A 418 2.16 -26.74 -9.82
C ASP A 418 3.33 -27.71 -9.53
N GLN A 419 3.55 -28.67 -10.42
CA GLN A 419 4.65 -29.63 -10.28
C GLN A 419 6.03 -28.96 -10.38
N ARG A 420 6.20 -28.04 -11.33
CA ARG A 420 7.45 -27.28 -11.48
C ARG A 420 7.75 -26.41 -10.27
N LEU A 421 6.73 -25.75 -9.70
CA LEU A 421 6.91 -24.97 -8.48
C LEU A 421 7.33 -25.86 -7.30
N GLN A 422 6.71 -27.02 -7.13
CA GLN A 422 7.09 -27.96 -6.06
C GLN A 422 8.53 -28.44 -6.24
N GLN A 423 8.92 -28.82 -7.45
CA GLN A 423 10.29 -29.22 -7.77
C GLN A 423 11.30 -28.10 -7.50
N ARG A 424 10.94 -26.85 -7.83
CA ARG A 424 11.77 -25.68 -7.58
C ARG A 424 11.98 -25.44 -6.09
N LEU A 425 10.92 -25.49 -5.27
CA LEU A 425 11.00 -25.32 -3.83
C LEU A 425 11.83 -26.43 -3.16
N GLU A 426 11.72 -27.66 -3.66
CA GLU A 426 12.56 -28.76 -3.21
C GLU A 426 14.04 -28.52 -3.56
N LEU A 427 14.33 -28.16 -4.81
CA LEU A 427 15.69 -27.84 -5.24
C LEU A 427 16.30 -26.67 -4.48
N GLU A 428 15.51 -25.62 -4.21
CA GLU A 428 15.98 -24.47 -3.44
C GLU A 428 16.41 -24.87 -2.02
N ARG A 429 15.63 -25.70 -1.36
CA ARG A 429 15.99 -26.24 -0.04
C ARG A 429 17.27 -27.09 -0.07
N GLU A 430 17.39 -27.96 -1.10
CA GLU A 430 18.52 -28.87 -1.25
C GLU A 430 19.81 -28.16 -1.69
N LEU A 431 19.68 -27.00 -2.36
CA LEU A 431 20.77 -26.21 -2.88
C LEU A 431 21.66 -25.62 -1.78
N HIS A 432 21.07 -25.21 -0.64
CA HIS A 432 21.81 -24.75 0.53
C HIS A 432 22.79 -25.82 1.04
N ASP A 433 22.33 -27.06 1.11
CA ASP A 433 23.11 -28.17 1.59
C ASP A 433 24.16 -28.61 0.58
N ALA A 434 23.94 -28.36 -0.72
CA ALA A 434 24.79 -28.86 -1.81
C ALA A 434 26.21 -28.28 -1.76
N LEU A 435 26.35 -27.01 -1.39
CA LEU A 435 27.69 -26.38 -1.21
C LEU A 435 28.46 -27.00 -0.06
N GLU A 436 27.81 -27.20 1.09
CA GLU A 436 28.47 -27.80 2.27
C GLU A 436 28.84 -29.27 2.05
N LYS A 437 28.00 -30.01 1.32
CA LYS A 437 28.16 -31.44 1.05
C LYS A 437 29.01 -31.76 -0.18
N SER A 438 29.69 -30.75 -0.77
CA SER A 438 30.57 -30.92 -1.95
C SER A 438 29.86 -31.62 -3.12
N GLN A 439 28.61 -31.25 -3.40
CA GLN A 439 27.83 -31.86 -4.48
C GLN A 439 28.03 -31.19 -5.84
N PHE A 440 28.82 -30.13 -5.92
CA PHE A 440 29.15 -29.47 -7.17
C PHE A 440 30.45 -30.03 -7.77
N GLU A 441 30.49 -30.10 -9.08
CA GLU A 441 31.70 -30.45 -9.85
C GLU A 441 31.79 -29.58 -11.09
N LEU A 442 33.01 -29.41 -11.64
CA LEU A 442 33.21 -28.68 -12.89
C LEU A 442 33.38 -29.64 -14.05
N HIS A 443 32.61 -29.42 -15.10
CA HIS A 443 32.88 -29.96 -16.42
C HIS A 443 33.53 -28.90 -17.29
N TYR A 444 34.33 -29.32 -18.23
CA TYR A 444 35.09 -28.42 -19.10
C TYR A 444 34.69 -28.66 -20.55
N GLN A 445 34.29 -27.61 -21.25
CA GLN A 445 34.03 -27.69 -22.68
C GLN A 445 35.18 -27.07 -23.44
N PRO A 446 35.83 -27.82 -24.37
CA PRO A 446 36.95 -27.31 -25.13
C PRO A 446 36.56 -26.14 -26.05
N ARG A 447 37.38 -25.10 -26.05
CA ARG A 447 37.42 -24.07 -27.10
C ARG A 447 38.52 -24.47 -28.10
N VAL A 448 38.20 -24.40 -29.38
CA VAL A 448 38.96 -24.98 -30.44
C VAL A 448 39.31 -23.94 -31.50
N ALA A 449 40.56 -23.90 -31.95
CA ALA A 449 40.96 -23.02 -33.05
C ALA A 449 40.31 -23.49 -34.36
N VAL A 450 39.65 -22.54 -35.06
CA VAL A 450 39.02 -22.81 -36.36
C VAL A 450 40.00 -23.21 -37.45
N SER A 451 41.26 -22.77 -37.36
CA SER A 451 42.31 -23.00 -38.33
C SER A 451 42.80 -24.47 -38.40
N ASP A 452 43.07 -25.08 -37.26
CA ASP A 452 43.74 -26.38 -37.14
C ASP A 452 43.07 -27.39 -36.21
N ASN A 453 41.86 -27.03 -35.69
CA ASN A 453 41.09 -27.83 -34.75
C ASN A 453 41.85 -28.19 -33.44
N ARG A 454 42.83 -27.41 -33.05
CA ARG A 454 43.57 -27.60 -31.80
C ARG A 454 42.81 -26.98 -30.63
N ILE A 455 42.77 -27.65 -29.50
CA ILE A 455 42.18 -27.11 -28.26
C ILE A 455 43.07 -25.96 -27.77
N VAL A 456 42.49 -24.77 -27.59
CA VAL A 456 43.19 -23.51 -27.22
C VAL A 456 42.71 -22.93 -25.91
N GLY A 457 41.61 -23.41 -25.37
CA GLY A 457 41.04 -23.03 -24.09
C GLY A 457 39.95 -24.01 -23.65
N ALA A 458 39.39 -23.80 -22.49
CA ALA A 458 38.22 -24.54 -22.02
C ALA A 458 37.31 -23.66 -21.16
N GLU A 459 36.02 -23.79 -21.31
CA GLU A 459 35.04 -23.16 -20.45
C GLU A 459 34.70 -24.10 -19.29
N ALA A 460 34.78 -23.56 -18.05
CA ALA A 460 34.40 -24.28 -16.83
C ALA A 460 32.89 -24.15 -16.60
N LEU A 461 32.19 -25.24 -16.67
CA LEU A 461 30.76 -25.35 -16.56
C LEU A 461 30.39 -26.15 -15.31
N VAL A 462 29.78 -25.49 -14.32
CA VAL A 462 29.34 -26.15 -13.08
C VAL A 462 28.26 -27.19 -13.36
N ARG A 463 28.31 -28.28 -12.61
CA ARG A 463 27.30 -29.36 -12.58
C ARG A 463 26.97 -29.67 -11.14
N TRP A 464 25.72 -29.94 -10.87
CA TRP A 464 25.27 -30.38 -9.56
C TRP A 464 25.02 -31.88 -9.58
N ARG A 465 25.89 -32.62 -8.89
CA ARG A 465 25.76 -34.08 -8.70
C ARG A 465 24.79 -34.36 -7.55
N HIS A 466 23.50 -34.36 -7.88
CA HIS A 466 22.45 -34.57 -6.91
C HIS A 466 22.35 -36.03 -6.46
N PRO A 467 22.19 -36.35 -5.15
CA PRO A 467 22.20 -37.71 -4.65
C PRO A 467 21.13 -38.64 -5.26
N SER A 468 19.94 -38.11 -5.55
CA SER A 468 18.78 -38.87 -6.06
C SER A 468 18.41 -38.56 -7.51
N ARG A 469 18.77 -37.36 -8.04
CA ARG A 469 18.37 -36.89 -9.39
C ARG A 469 19.49 -37.02 -10.44
N GLY A 470 20.70 -37.48 -10.01
CA GLY A 470 21.83 -37.52 -10.88
C GLY A 470 22.45 -36.16 -11.18
N LEU A 471 22.88 -35.92 -12.40
CA LEU A 471 23.57 -34.69 -12.79
C LEU A 471 22.55 -33.63 -13.24
N ILE A 472 22.36 -32.57 -12.43
CA ILE A 472 21.46 -31.48 -12.73
C ILE A 472 22.23 -30.39 -13.51
N PRO A 473 21.72 -29.95 -14.67
CA PRO A 473 22.38 -28.93 -15.49
C PRO A 473 22.23 -27.52 -14.92
N PRO A 474 23.15 -26.57 -15.20
CA PRO A 474 23.15 -25.21 -14.66
C PRO A 474 21.83 -24.43 -14.86
N ARG A 475 21.18 -24.59 -16.01
CA ARG A 475 19.92 -23.91 -16.35
C ARG A 475 18.79 -24.17 -15.35
N GLU A 476 18.88 -25.25 -14.57
CA GLU A 476 17.85 -25.60 -13.58
C GLU A 476 18.13 -25.00 -12.20
N PHE A 477 19.40 -24.80 -11.80
CA PHE A 477 19.74 -24.34 -10.46
C PHE A 477 20.44 -22.97 -10.40
N ILE A 478 21.13 -22.50 -11.46
CA ILE A 478 21.75 -21.17 -11.45
C ILE A 478 20.75 -20.06 -11.20
N PRO A 479 19.55 -20.02 -11.86
CA PRO A 479 18.54 -19.01 -11.54
C PRO A 479 18.11 -19.06 -10.07
N LEU A 480 18.02 -20.24 -9.46
CA LEU A 480 17.72 -20.37 -8.03
C LEU A 480 18.86 -19.82 -7.16
N CYS A 481 20.12 -20.08 -7.55
CA CYS A 481 21.26 -19.49 -6.85
C CYS A 481 21.26 -17.96 -6.92
N GLU A 482 20.84 -17.39 -8.05
CA GLU A 482 20.70 -15.94 -8.20
C GLU A 482 19.57 -15.40 -7.33
N ASP A 483 18.38 -15.99 -7.38
CA ASP A 483 17.22 -15.55 -6.59
C ASP A 483 17.48 -15.63 -5.07
N THR A 484 18.24 -16.65 -4.62
CA THR A 484 18.56 -16.85 -3.20
C THR A 484 19.86 -16.17 -2.75
N GLY A 485 20.63 -15.60 -3.67
CA GLY A 485 21.95 -15.02 -3.40
C GLY A 485 23.08 -16.05 -3.22
N LEU A 486 22.79 -17.34 -3.33
CA LEU A 486 23.80 -18.42 -3.28
C LEU A 486 24.78 -18.41 -4.46
N ILE A 487 24.46 -17.68 -5.51
CA ILE A 487 25.36 -17.48 -6.64
C ILE A 487 26.71 -16.87 -6.22
N LYS A 488 26.75 -16.06 -5.14
CA LYS A 488 27.98 -15.43 -4.64
C LYS A 488 28.95 -16.48 -4.07
N PRO A 489 28.59 -17.30 -3.07
CA PRO A 489 29.47 -18.34 -2.55
C PRO A 489 29.75 -19.44 -3.59
N LEU A 490 28.75 -19.85 -4.40
CA LEU A 490 28.92 -20.82 -5.46
C LEU A 490 29.92 -20.33 -6.52
N GLY A 491 29.84 -19.08 -6.94
CA GLY A 491 30.74 -18.52 -7.94
C GLY A 491 32.18 -18.41 -7.46
N LEU A 492 32.43 -18.11 -6.18
CA LEU A 492 33.77 -18.16 -5.60
C LEU A 492 34.27 -19.59 -5.53
N TRP A 493 33.42 -20.56 -5.21
CA TRP A 493 33.79 -21.98 -5.27
C TRP A 493 34.16 -22.42 -6.69
N ILE A 494 33.37 -22.02 -7.71
CA ILE A 494 33.67 -22.28 -9.13
C ILE A 494 35.03 -21.71 -9.51
N ALA A 495 35.30 -20.47 -9.15
CA ALA A 495 36.58 -19.81 -9.44
C ALA A 495 37.76 -20.54 -8.78
N ALA A 496 37.63 -20.88 -7.49
CA ALA A 496 38.65 -21.61 -6.75
C ALA A 496 38.95 -23.00 -7.38
N GLU A 497 37.87 -23.76 -7.71
CA GLU A 497 38.03 -25.09 -8.30
C GLU A 497 38.64 -25.03 -9.73
N ALA A 498 38.20 -24.05 -10.55
CA ALA A 498 38.78 -23.82 -11.89
C ALA A 498 40.26 -23.46 -11.80
N MET A 499 40.66 -22.57 -10.89
CA MET A 499 42.07 -22.21 -10.67
C MET A 499 42.87 -23.39 -10.13
N ARG A 500 42.32 -24.19 -9.24
CA ARG A 500 42.94 -25.41 -8.72
C ARG A 500 43.16 -26.45 -9.84
N GLN A 501 42.16 -26.64 -10.68
CA GLN A 501 42.30 -27.57 -11.82
C GLN A 501 43.28 -27.06 -12.85
N GLN A 502 43.30 -25.76 -13.14
CA GLN A 502 44.30 -25.16 -14.02
C GLN A 502 45.73 -25.34 -13.48
N ALA A 503 45.89 -25.27 -12.13
CA ALA A 503 47.15 -25.57 -11.48
C ALA A 503 47.60 -27.00 -11.73
N ARG A 504 46.72 -27.99 -11.59
CA ARG A 504 47.00 -29.41 -11.85
C ARG A 504 47.43 -29.62 -13.28
N TRP A 505 46.75 -29.03 -14.27
CA TRP A 505 47.12 -29.13 -15.67
C TRP A 505 48.47 -28.48 -15.97
N GLN A 506 48.79 -27.35 -15.37
CA GLN A 506 50.07 -26.67 -15.57
C GLN A 506 51.24 -27.50 -15.02
N VAL A 507 51.09 -28.12 -13.85
CA VAL A 507 52.12 -29.05 -13.29
C VAL A 507 52.35 -30.21 -14.24
N ALA A 508 51.32 -30.68 -14.91
CA ALA A 508 51.38 -31.73 -15.90
C ALA A 508 51.82 -31.26 -17.31
N GLY A 509 52.28 -30.00 -17.44
CA GLY A 509 52.82 -29.44 -18.68
C GLY A 509 51.78 -28.82 -19.64
N ILE A 510 50.51 -28.81 -19.30
CA ILE A 510 49.42 -28.23 -20.13
C ILE A 510 49.17 -26.79 -19.70
N ARG A 511 49.34 -25.86 -20.62
CA ARG A 511 49.00 -24.43 -20.45
C ARG A 511 47.72 -24.11 -21.17
N LEU A 512 46.56 -24.40 -20.54
CA LEU A 512 45.25 -24.19 -21.11
C LEU A 512 44.54 -23.05 -20.34
N PRO A 513 44.18 -21.96 -20.99
CA PRO A 513 43.32 -20.92 -20.38
C PRO A 513 41.92 -21.48 -20.04
N ILE A 514 41.38 -21.06 -18.91
CA ILE A 514 40.03 -21.45 -18.47
C ILE A 514 39.14 -20.21 -18.41
N SER A 515 37.97 -20.32 -19.02
CA SER A 515 36.91 -19.31 -18.91
C SER A 515 35.94 -19.67 -17.79
N ILE A 516 35.46 -18.67 -17.06
CA ILE A 516 34.52 -18.78 -15.92
C ILE A 516 33.42 -17.79 -16.09
N ASN A 517 32.17 -18.26 -16.05
CA ASN A 517 30.98 -17.43 -16.08
C ASN A 517 30.82 -16.63 -14.78
N ILE A 518 30.54 -15.33 -14.88
CA ILE A 518 30.32 -14.42 -13.76
C ILE A 518 28.91 -13.79 -13.87
N SER A 519 28.13 -13.90 -12.82
CA SER A 519 26.79 -13.28 -12.77
C SER A 519 26.84 -11.80 -12.41
N ALA A 520 25.80 -11.05 -12.79
CA ALA A 520 25.64 -9.65 -12.41
C ALA A 520 25.66 -9.45 -10.89
N GLN A 521 25.07 -10.35 -10.14
CA GLN A 521 25.05 -10.27 -8.67
C GLN A 521 26.42 -10.46 -8.02
N GLN A 522 27.31 -11.22 -8.65
CA GLN A 522 28.70 -11.36 -8.20
C GLN A 522 29.47 -10.06 -8.47
N MET A 523 29.28 -9.46 -9.64
CA MET A 523 29.91 -8.18 -10.01
C MET A 523 29.53 -7.03 -9.06
N MET A 524 28.30 -7.06 -8.52
CA MET A 524 27.82 -6.07 -7.55
C MET A 524 28.17 -6.42 -6.09
N ALA A 525 28.78 -7.59 -5.84
CA ALA A 525 29.07 -7.99 -4.48
C ALA A 525 30.29 -7.23 -3.91
N PRO A 526 30.19 -6.66 -2.70
CA PRO A 526 31.34 -6.08 -2.03
C PRO A 526 32.48 -7.10 -1.93
N PHE A 527 33.71 -6.65 -2.10
CA PHE A 527 34.93 -7.49 -1.99
C PHE A 527 35.08 -8.63 -3.03
N PHE A 528 34.23 -8.68 -4.05
CA PHE A 528 34.32 -9.74 -5.07
C PHE A 528 35.70 -9.75 -5.76
N VAL A 529 36.22 -8.59 -6.19
CA VAL A 529 37.54 -8.46 -6.83
C VAL A 529 38.64 -8.90 -5.87
N ASP A 530 38.58 -8.49 -4.61
CA ASP A 530 39.56 -8.81 -3.59
C ASP A 530 39.62 -10.35 -3.35
N ALA A 531 38.46 -10.99 -3.33
CA ALA A 531 38.33 -12.44 -3.22
C ALA A 531 38.94 -13.16 -4.45
N MET A 532 38.66 -12.67 -5.66
CA MET A 532 39.24 -13.24 -6.90
C MET A 532 40.77 -13.10 -6.95
N VAL A 533 41.29 -11.93 -6.52
CA VAL A 533 42.74 -11.69 -6.43
C VAL A 533 43.39 -12.60 -5.36
N ALA A 534 42.72 -12.79 -4.22
CA ALA A 534 43.20 -13.72 -3.19
C ALA A 534 43.29 -15.16 -3.69
N LEU A 535 42.27 -15.63 -4.44
CA LEU A 535 42.27 -16.95 -5.07
C LEU A 535 43.42 -17.11 -6.07
N LEU A 536 43.73 -16.09 -6.88
CA LEU A 536 44.92 -16.12 -7.78
C LEU A 536 46.21 -16.28 -6.99
N ALA A 537 46.36 -15.55 -5.89
CA ALA A 537 47.54 -15.60 -5.04
C ALA A 537 47.67 -16.97 -4.36
N GLU A 538 46.57 -17.50 -3.79
CA GLU A 538 46.54 -18.82 -3.13
C GLU A 538 46.96 -19.95 -4.07
N HIS A 539 46.50 -19.93 -5.30
CA HIS A 539 46.80 -20.96 -6.29
C HIS A 539 48.03 -20.63 -7.17
N HIS A 540 48.73 -19.52 -6.90
CA HIS A 540 49.90 -19.05 -7.67
C HIS A 540 49.63 -18.99 -9.18
N ARG A 541 48.49 -18.38 -9.57
CA ARG A 541 48.02 -18.32 -10.95
C ARG A 541 48.40 -17.03 -11.65
N ASN A 542 48.63 -17.14 -12.95
CA ASN A 542 48.74 -15.98 -13.83
C ASN A 542 47.30 -15.57 -14.21
N PRO A 543 46.86 -14.34 -13.88
CA PRO A 543 45.51 -13.85 -14.21
C PRO A 543 45.22 -13.94 -15.72
N GLN A 544 46.21 -13.81 -16.58
CA GLN A 544 46.09 -13.94 -18.03
C GLN A 544 45.64 -15.34 -18.51
N GLN A 545 45.63 -16.34 -17.65
CA GLN A 545 45.15 -17.69 -17.95
C GLN A 545 43.73 -17.94 -17.45
N ILE A 546 43.15 -16.96 -16.78
CA ILE A 546 41.76 -17.00 -16.33
C ILE A 546 41.01 -15.93 -17.11
N GLU A 547 40.00 -16.33 -17.84
CA GLU A 547 39.10 -15.46 -18.60
C GLU A 547 37.73 -15.41 -17.87
N LEU A 548 37.23 -14.23 -17.64
CA LEU A 548 35.93 -14.03 -16.98
C LEU A 548 34.89 -13.69 -18.03
N GLU A 549 33.86 -14.51 -18.12
CA GLU A 549 32.75 -14.34 -19.06
C GLU A 549 31.66 -13.54 -18.41
N VAL A 550 31.31 -12.40 -18.98
CA VAL A 550 30.27 -11.48 -18.52
C VAL A 550 29.26 -11.25 -19.63
N THR A 551 27.97 -11.18 -19.31
CA THR A 551 26.93 -10.93 -20.32
C THR A 551 26.98 -9.48 -20.81
N GLU A 552 26.54 -9.26 -22.04
CA GLU A 552 26.43 -7.93 -22.67
C GLU A 552 25.70 -6.90 -21.79
N SER A 553 24.61 -7.33 -21.12
CA SER A 553 23.79 -6.48 -20.27
C SER A 553 24.52 -5.87 -19.06
N MET A 554 25.61 -6.49 -18.60
CA MET A 554 26.42 -5.97 -17.49
C MET A 554 27.25 -4.74 -17.88
N LEU A 555 27.39 -4.46 -19.17
CA LEU A 555 28.15 -3.33 -19.71
C LEU A 555 27.30 -2.07 -19.96
N LEU A 556 25.98 -2.12 -19.71
CA LEU A 556 25.01 -1.11 -20.19
C LEU A 556 24.99 0.24 -19.47
N GLY A 557 25.77 0.48 -18.40
CA GLY A 557 25.77 1.76 -17.68
C GLY A 557 27.15 2.32 -17.41
N PRO A 558 27.45 3.59 -17.78
CA PRO A 558 28.61 4.28 -17.24
C PRO A 558 28.38 4.52 -15.73
N ASP A 559 29.46 4.34 -14.95
CA ASP A 559 29.49 4.61 -13.51
C ASP A 559 28.62 3.70 -12.58
N THR A 560 28.25 2.51 -13.05
CA THR A 560 27.64 1.48 -12.19
C THR A 560 28.69 0.77 -11.34
N ASP A 561 28.25 0.15 -10.21
CA ASP A 561 29.14 -0.68 -9.40
C ASP A 561 29.73 -1.85 -10.20
N ALA A 562 28.95 -2.42 -11.13
CA ALA A 562 29.42 -3.47 -12.04
C ALA A 562 30.55 -2.97 -12.97
N SER A 563 30.44 -1.77 -13.53
CA SER A 563 31.47 -1.17 -14.37
C SER A 563 32.78 -0.95 -13.62
N ARG A 564 32.71 -0.44 -12.39
CA ARG A 564 33.91 -0.27 -11.53
C ARG A 564 34.55 -1.61 -11.14
N THR A 565 33.73 -2.61 -10.88
CA THR A 565 34.20 -3.97 -10.60
C THR A 565 34.92 -4.56 -11.81
N LEU A 566 34.38 -4.37 -13.02
CA LEU A 566 35.00 -4.83 -14.26
C LEU A 566 36.37 -4.17 -14.50
N GLU A 567 36.46 -2.83 -14.33
CA GLU A 567 37.72 -2.11 -14.45
C GLU A 567 38.77 -2.65 -13.47
N ARG A 568 38.42 -2.89 -12.21
CA ARG A 568 39.30 -3.46 -11.20
C ARG A 568 39.77 -4.89 -11.56
N LEU A 569 38.92 -5.73 -12.15
CA LEU A 569 39.30 -7.08 -12.62
C LEU A 569 40.28 -7.01 -13.78
N ILE A 570 40.07 -6.08 -14.72
CA ILE A 570 40.99 -5.83 -15.82
C ILE A 570 42.35 -5.32 -15.29
N GLU A 571 42.35 -4.39 -14.34
CA GLU A 571 43.58 -3.91 -13.67
C GLU A 571 44.33 -5.02 -12.92
N ALA A 572 43.60 -5.97 -12.32
CA ALA A 572 44.16 -7.15 -11.70
C ALA A 572 44.73 -8.16 -12.71
N GLY A 573 44.53 -7.93 -14.01
CA GLY A 573 45.11 -8.69 -15.10
C GLY A 573 44.28 -9.85 -15.63
N PHE A 574 43.00 -9.99 -15.20
CA PHE A 574 42.10 -10.99 -15.76
C PHE A 574 41.77 -10.63 -17.22
N ARG A 575 41.57 -11.66 -18.05
CA ARG A 575 40.98 -11.51 -19.38
C ARG A 575 39.48 -11.44 -19.25
N ILE A 576 38.85 -10.64 -20.11
CA ILE A 576 37.39 -10.49 -20.12
C ILE A 576 36.85 -10.97 -21.47
N ALA A 577 35.83 -11.82 -21.40
CA ALA A 577 35.03 -12.22 -22.56
C ALA A 577 33.59 -11.71 -22.38
N ILE A 578 32.99 -11.20 -23.46
CA ILE A 578 31.57 -10.88 -23.48
C ILE A 578 30.81 -12.08 -24.00
N ASP A 579 29.86 -12.54 -23.20
CA ASP A 579 29.02 -13.68 -23.51
C ASP A 579 27.65 -13.27 -24.05
N ASP A 580 26.98 -14.17 -24.76
CA ASP A 580 25.65 -13.98 -25.38
C ASP A 580 25.53 -12.73 -26.29
N PHE A 581 26.64 -12.38 -26.97
CA PHE A 581 26.68 -11.13 -27.72
C PHE A 581 25.73 -11.13 -28.94
N GLY A 582 24.94 -10.01 -29.04
CA GLY A 582 23.96 -9.78 -30.09
C GLY A 582 22.52 -10.07 -29.67
N THR A 583 22.30 -10.62 -28.47
CA THR A 583 20.93 -10.87 -27.94
C THR A 583 20.37 -9.65 -27.22
N GLY A 584 21.21 -8.63 -26.91
CA GLY A 584 20.87 -7.42 -26.16
C GLY A 584 21.02 -6.12 -26.97
N TYR A 585 20.99 -4.99 -26.28
CA TYR A 585 21.25 -3.66 -26.84
C TYR A 585 22.73 -3.32 -26.68
N SER A 586 23.52 -3.57 -27.71
CA SER A 586 24.97 -3.28 -27.67
C SER A 586 25.24 -1.79 -27.64
N ASN A 587 25.92 -1.31 -26.62
CA ASN A 587 26.57 -0.02 -26.65
C ASN A 587 28.03 -0.17 -27.08
N LEU A 588 28.29 0.00 -28.38
CA LEU A 588 29.61 -0.13 -28.98
C LEU A 588 30.69 0.72 -28.31
N ALA A 589 30.32 1.87 -27.73
CA ALA A 589 31.25 2.74 -27.02
C ALA A 589 31.81 2.07 -25.74
N ASN A 590 31.03 1.20 -25.11
CA ASN A 590 31.47 0.49 -23.90
C ASN A 590 32.50 -0.63 -24.25
N LEU A 591 32.35 -1.28 -25.41
CA LEU A 591 33.31 -2.27 -25.88
C LEU A 591 34.73 -1.68 -26.11
N GLU A 592 34.77 -0.50 -26.67
CA GLU A 592 36.02 0.24 -26.88
C GLU A 592 36.64 0.70 -25.54
N ARG A 593 35.80 1.12 -24.61
CA ARG A 593 36.21 1.62 -23.28
C ARG A 593 36.87 0.54 -22.42
N TYR A 594 36.31 -0.67 -22.36
CA TYR A 594 36.71 -1.69 -21.37
C TYR A 594 37.83 -2.65 -21.85
N ARG A 595 38.46 -2.47 -23.03
CA ARG A 595 39.52 -3.34 -23.52
C ARG A 595 39.20 -4.83 -23.36
N VAL A 596 38.06 -5.25 -23.88
CA VAL A 596 37.62 -6.65 -23.83
C VAL A 596 38.50 -7.49 -24.74
N ASP A 597 38.91 -8.67 -24.26
CA ASP A 597 39.80 -9.58 -25.01
C ASP A 597 39.03 -10.44 -26.02
N THR A 598 37.87 -10.95 -25.65
CA THR A 598 37.12 -11.98 -26.37
C THR A 598 35.66 -11.62 -26.50
N LEU A 599 35.07 -11.93 -27.65
CA LEU A 599 33.64 -11.80 -27.92
C LEU A 599 33.09 -13.17 -28.27
N LYS A 600 32.07 -13.67 -27.55
CA LYS A 600 31.39 -14.93 -27.80
C LYS A 600 30.10 -14.67 -28.56
N ILE A 601 29.93 -15.27 -29.72
CA ILE A 601 28.74 -15.19 -30.55
C ILE A 601 27.73 -16.23 -30.06
N ASP A 602 26.56 -15.77 -29.62
CA ASP A 602 25.53 -16.68 -29.10
C ASP A 602 25.06 -17.72 -30.12
N ARG A 603 24.75 -18.88 -29.60
CA ARG A 603 24.28 -20.04 -30.37
C ARG A 603 23.15 -19.73 -31.33
N SER A 604 22.22 -18.83 -30.96
CA SER A 604 21.06 -18.49 -31.80
C SER A 604 21.43 -17.94 -33.17
N PHE A 605 22.58 -17.24 -33.28
CA PHE A 605 23.12 -16.74 -34.54
C PHE A 605 23.87 -17.79 -35.32
N ILE A 606 24.43 -18.82 -34.65
CA ILE A 606 25.17 -19.91 -35.28
C ILE A 606 24.23 -20.95 -35.88
N VAL A 607 23.10 -21.26 -35.23
CA VAL A 607 22.07 -22.19 -35.73
C VAL A 607 21.49 -21.71 -37.06
N THR A 608 21.38 -20.40 -37.28
CA THR A 608 20.80 -19.80 -38.48
C THR A 608 21.81 -19.62 -39.64
N LEU A 609 23.06 -20.04 -39.51
CA LEU A 609 24.11 -19.85 -40.52
C LEU A 609 23.89 -20.60 -41.83
N ASP A 610 22.86 -21.46 -41.96
CA ASP A 610 22.50 -22.09 -43.24
C ASP A 610 21.88 -21.08 -44.24
N THR A 611 21.44 -19.94 -43.80
CA THR A 611 21.05 -18.77 -44.61
C THR A 611 21.98 -17.61 -44.28
N ALA A 612 22.22 -16.69 -45.22
CA ALA A 612 23.09 -15.53 -44.99
C ALA A 612 22.70 -14.81 -43.68
N SER A 613 23.65 -14.72 -42.75
CA SER A 613 23.45 -14.04 -41.46
C SER A 613 24.22 -12.71 -41.43
N PRO A 614 23.60 -11.59 -41.87
CA PRO A 614 24.23 -10.27 -41.88
C PRO A 614 24.71 -9.82 -40.48
N ILE A 615 24.02 -10.29 -39.44
CA ILE A 615 24.36 -9.94 -38.04
C ILE A 615 25.67 -10.59 -37.63
N THR A 616 25.87 -11.87 -37.93
CA THR A 616 27.11 -12.58 -37.61
C THR A 616 28.29 -11.98 -38.38
N ASP A 617 28.11 -11.61 -39.66
CA ASP A 617 29.13 -10.91 -40.45
C ASP A 617 29.48 -9.54 -39.85
N LEU A 618 28.50 -8.79 -39.37
CA LEU A 618 28.69 -7.52 -38.68
C LEU A 618 29.50 -7.68 -37.38
N ILE A 619 29.14 -8.68 -36.56
CA ILE A 619 29.82 -9.01 -35.30
C ILE A 619 31.27 -9.33 -35.56
N LEU A 620 31.56 -10.21 -36.54
CA LEU A 620 32.92 -10.58 -36.93
C LEU A 620 33.73 -9.39 -37.46
N GLY A 621 33.07 -8.50 -38.22
CA GLY A 621 33.69 -7.27 -38.74
C GLY A 621 34.07 -6.32 -37.61
N MET A 622 33.15 -6.10 -36.66
CA MET A 622 33.35 -5.25 -35.50
C MET A 622 34.48 -5.75 -34.59
N ALA A 623 34.45 -7.03 -34.25
CA ALA A 623 35.49 -7.63 -33.41
C ALA A 623 36.88 -7.46 -34.02
N ARG A 624 37.03 -7.57 -35.37
CA ARG A 624 38.29 -7.30 -36.07
C ARG A 624 38.73 -5.84 -35.92
N MET A 625 37.82 -4.90 -36.08
CA MET A 625 38.13 -3.45 -35.90
C MET A 625 38.61 -3.13 -34.50
N LEU A 626 38.02 -3.79 -33.49
CA LEU A 626 38.37 -3.62 -32.08
C LEU A 626 39.54 -4.52 -31.63
N ASN A 627 40.12 -5.31 -32.53
CA ASN A 627 41.21 -6.26 -32.24
C ASN A 627 40.88 -7.27 -31.16
N MET A 628 39.61 -7.72 -31.13
CA MET A 628 39.08 -8.74 -30.19
C MET A 628 39.13 -10.12 -30.85
N LYS A 629 39.31 -11.16 -30.02
CA LYS A 629 39.08 -12.54 -30.43
C LYS A 629 37.60 -12.84 -30.53
N VAL A 630 37.24 -13.77 -31.41
CA VAL A 630 35.87 -14.25 -31.54
C VAL A 630 35.80 -15.73 -31.29
N VAL A 631 34.87 -16.14 -30.42
CA VAL A 631 34.46 -17.52 -30.16
C VAL A 631 33.05 -17.70 -30.67
N ALA A 632 32.83 -18.63 -31.58
CA ALA A 632 31.47 -19.00 -32.03
C ALA A 632 30.92 -20.14 -31.16
N GLU A 633 29.76 -19.94 -30.55
CA GLU A 633 29.17 -20.93 -29.66
C GLU A 633 28.14 -21.82 -30.36
N GLY A 634 27.96 -23.04 -29.85
CA GLY A 634 26.94 -23.97 -30.34
C GLY A 634 27.18 -24.44 -31.76
N VAL A 635 28.45 -24.57 -32.17
CA VAL A 635 28.83 -25.13 -33.48
C VAL A 635 28.61 -26.63 -33.46
N ASP A 636 27.57 -27.11 -34.16
CA ASP A 636 27.15 -28.51 -34.14
C ASP A 636 27.37 -29.21 -35.48
N SER A 637 27.73 -28.48 -36.54
CA SER A 637 27.90 -29.04 -37.88
C SER A 637 29.20 -28.60 -38.59
N PRO A 638 29.77 -29.47 -39.48
CA PRO A 638 30.92 -29.10 -40.29
C PRO A 638 30.64 -27.92 -41.24
N ARG A 639 29.39 -27.68 -41.63
CA ARG A 639 29.03 -26.56 -42.52
C ARG A 639 29.17 -25.23 -41.78
N GLN A 640 28.71 -25.15 -40.52
CA GLN A 640 28.90 -23.99 -39.69
C GLN A 640 30.39 -23.67 -39.47
N LEU A 641 31.20 -24.70 -39.19
CA LEU A 641 32.65 -24.53 -39.03
C LEU A 641 33.30 -24.03 -40.31
N HIS A 642 32.89 -24.54 -41.48
CA HIS A 642 33.42 -24.10 -42.78
C HIS A 642 33.07 -22.61 -43.02
N TRP A 643 31.82 -22.22 -42.74
CA TRP A 643 31.34 -20.86 -42.87
C TRP A 643 32.15 -19.87 -41.98
N LEU A 644 32.40 -20.25 -40.72
CA LEU A 644 33.20 -19.49 -39.76
C LEU A 644 34.65 -19.36 -40.21
N ARG A 645 35.21 -20.41 -40.78
CA ARG A 645 36.58 -20.44 -41.30
C ARG A 645 36.76 -19.45 -42.45
N GLU A 646 35.86 -19.43 -43.42
CA GLU A 646 35.87 -18.49 -44.54
C GLU A 646 35.83 -17.02 -44.09
N ARG A 647 35.19 -16.76 -42.96
CA ARG A 647 35.04 -15.40 -42.41
C ARG A 647 36.08 -15.03 -41.36
N GLY A 648 37.04 -15.92 -41.11
CA GLY A 648 38.16 -15.65 -40.23
C GLY A 648 37.81 -15.57 -38.76
N CYS A 649 36.78 -16.32 -38.30
CA CYS A 649 36.55 -16.57 -36.89
C CYS A 649 37.75 -17.35 -36.32
N GLN A 650 38.19 -16.99 -35.09
CA GLN A 650 39.38 -17.55 -34.52
C GLN A 650 39.15 -18.86 -33.76
N GLU A 651 38.10 -18.90 -32.93
CA GLU A 651 37.78 -20.03 -32.04
C GLU A 651 36.34 -20.43 -32.19
N TYR A 652 36.02 -21.68 -31.88
CA TYR A 652 34.67 -22.18 -31.78
C TYR A 652 34.52 -23.12 -30.62
N GLN A 653 33.29 -23.27 -30.15
CA GLN A 653 32.85 -24.18 -29.12
C GLN A 653 31.50 -24.80 -29.51
N GLY A 654 31.34 -26.12 -29.32
CA GLY A 654 30.10 -26.79 -29.68
C GLY A 654 30.25 -28.31 -29.75
N PHE A 655 29.09 -28.96 -29.96
CA PHE A 655 29.03 -30.44 -29.97
C PHE A 655 29.69 -31.06 -31.19
N LEU A 656 29.99 -30.26 -32.20
CA LEU A 656 30.82 -30.74 -33.30
C LEU A 656 32.18 -31.26 -32.82
N HIS A 657 32.77 -30.62 -31.84
CA HIS A 657 34.05 -31.09 -31.25
C HIS A 657 33.80 -32.02 -30.07
N SER A 658 33.06 -31.53 -29.06
CA SER A 658 32.64 -32.33 -27.91
C SER A 658 31.64 -31.64 -27.00
N GLU A 659 30.90 -32.46 -26.27
CA GLU A 659 30.14 -31.99 -25.11
C GLU A 659 31.06 -31.62 -23.94
N PRO A 660 30.58 -30.84 -22.93
CA PRO A 660 31.29 -30.63 -21.69
C PRO A 660 31.67 -31.95 -21.00
N MET A 661 32.91 -32.09 -20.59
CA MET A 661 33.44 -33.32 -20.04
C MET A 661 34.18 -33.09 -18.72
N THR A 662 34.47 -34.16 -17.99
CA THR A 662 35.28 -34.08 -16.76
C THR A 662 36.72 -33.65 -17.06
N ALA A 663 37.41 -33.13 -16.04
CA ALA A 663 38.78 -32.70 -16.15
C ALA A 663 39.73 -33.82 -16.67
N ASP A 664 39.48 -35.07 -16.25
CA ASP A 664 40.27 -36.26 -16.65
C ASP A 664 40.00 -36.62 -18.12
N ALA A 665 38.77 -36.53 -18.58
CA ALA A 665 38.44 -36.80 -19.98
C ALA A 665 39.06 -35.74 -20.92
N LEU A 666 39.08 -34.46 -20.50
CA LEU A 666 39.75 -33.41 -21.26
C LEU A 666 41.27 -33.61 -21.26
N TRP A 667 41.85 -34.02 -20.11
CA TRP A 667 43.25 -34.36 -20.00
C TRP A 667 43.67 -35.44 -21.01
N GLN A 668 42.92 -36.54 -21.09
CA GLN A 668 43.19 -37.63 -22.06
C GLN A 668 43.14 -37.14 -23.51
N ARG A 669 42.19 -36.24 -23.85
CA ARG A 669 42.12 -35.66 -25.20
C ARG A 669 43.30 -34.76 -25.57
N LEU A 670 43.89 -34.11 -24.58
CA LEU A 670 45.09 -33.28 -24.76
C LEU A 670 46.38 -34.07 -24.89
N GLY A 671 46.29 -35.39 -24.90
CA GLY A 671 47.44 -36.29 -25.07
C GLY A 671 48.17 -36.63 -23.76
N GLY A 672 47.52 -36.38 -22.62
CA GLY A 672 48.03 -36.78 -21.31
C GLY A 672 48.00 -38.29 -21.16
N SER A 673 49.18 -38.92 -20.97
CA SER A 673 49.23 -40.30 -20.55
C SER A 673 48.75 -40.41 -19.11
N GLY A 674 47.77 -41.29 -18.83
CA GLY A 674 47.22 -41.46 -17.51
C GLY A 674 48.30 -41.67 -16.45
N VAL A 675 48.30 -40.76 -15.46
CA VAL A 675 48.96 -41.04 -14.18
C VAL A 675 47.91 -41.79 -13.35
N GLY A 676 48.15 -43.11 -13.17
CA GLY A 676 47.41 -44.01 -12.33
C GLY A 676 47.41 -43.60 -10.86
#